data_01928fa868afabfceff9c9b0bc30d3a9
#
_entry.id   01928fa868afabfceff9c9b0bc30d3a9
#
_cell.length_a   1.000
_cell.length_b   1.000
_cell.length_c   1.000
_cell.angle_alpha   90.00
_cell.angle_beta   90.00
_cell.angle_gamma   90.00
#
_symmetry.space_group_name_H-M   'P 1'
#
loop_
_entity.id
_entity.type
_entity.pdbx_description
1 polymer ?
#
loop_
_entity_poly.entity_id
_entity_poly.type
_entity_poly.pdbx_seq_one_letter_code
_entity_poly.pdbx_strand_id
1 'polypeptide(L)'
;MKSSVTVSTGALHALVCGMSLLAFAPAFAATSTAAVPTGLSPLSQAISRLSADTRQQRVVELKDLGIDRPIILNASDARRELYLPVPADVPLTDATLQFDASYLNGEEGRNTLLLSLDGYPVRAMGLNAGEGDASVTLGVDKSARETGSVRLGIAWSSIISRIQCEDERAIGNVLRIAPDTRLSYSFDASQLHDLGAAWNALPGKPGILVAPGSLSSASYDAAWRLGVALERIGKQARIVPFPSVKDSIDLSGVSIPAELKQIPAFAALDGKGLHTLDDPAQIGALLMLGQTPAFNADLAVSDPALLKAVNESLDALQRQIQSLDAGANGAFNQWRERHVNGALNASGSDNVRLAMLGAHPLLMINQGAATKAIGLFSTAWNKLARTRQLTVGEEANMPLSDDGRVALTRLGGKPGSVDVLAKADWSASFPLGTVAYDGRVPVSAAVDVSAAPGASGTPPVASLFLNDYLIGAAQLTADGQKQRIEARIPRYALAAQNTVRVSFQRQPVSDLCRETPQAFPVSILPSSHVTLDKIGLDGDFSGMAARYAAGTQVVVPQGYLDRPASSLPHVIRIASASGVSPLRADLNVTTDAQSAISPDKAFLAFEVPVKGSDESLQVDAQGHLLIHHKEQTLLDLKSLNHLAALQVVESGSQHGMVYRILGGQGPNFERPVLLERGNVTVLGDNGPLTTFDAKDPTGSQMIDDDEPKGFDAWRKPSALWLIPAAVIGFIVLLLAGRRARRKRQ
;
A
#
# COMPACT_ATOMS: atom_id res chain seq x y z
N MET A 1 0.31 -62.24 -17.36
CA MET A 1 -0.70 -62.68 -18.32
C MET A 1 -0.60 -61.75 -19.52
N LYS A 2 -0.22 -62.33 -20.67
CA LYS A 2 -0.11 -61.68 -21.97
C LYS A 2 -1.52 -61.51 -22.54
N SER A 3 -1.81 -60.36 -23.16
CA SER A 3 -2.87 -60.28 -24.15
C SER A 3 -2.46 -59.27 -25.21
N SER A 4 -2.21 -59.79 -26.36
CA SER A 4 -1.97 -59.15 -27.65
C SER A 4 -3.30 -58.87 -28.35
N VAL A 5 -3.45 -57.72 -29.04
CA VAL A 5 -4.43 -57.55 -30.09
C VAL A 5 -3.86 -56.75 -31.24
N THR A 6 -3.83 -57.40 -32.30
CA THR A 6 -3.76 -57.36 -33.75
C THR A 6 -3.95 -56.03 -34.45
N VAL A 7 -3.05 -55.84 -35.42
CA VAL A 7 -3.03 -54.92 -36.53
C VAL A 7 -4.09 -55.29 -37.58
N SER A 8 -4.77 -54.32 -38.16
CA SER A 8 -5.51 -54.49 -39.42
C SER A 8 -5.02 -53.45 -40.44
N THR A 9 -4.44 -53.98 -41.48
CA THR A 9 -4.01 -53.35 -42.73
C THR A 9 -5.21 -53.11 -43.66
N GLY A 10 -5.24 -51.95 -44.31
CA GLY A 10 -6.21 -51.63 -45.37
C GLY A 10 -5.74 -50.52 -46.31
N ALA A 11 -5.14 -51.01 -47.42
CA ALA A 11 -5.12 -50.48 -48.80
C ALA A 11 -4.85 -48.99 -49.11
N LEU A 12 -3.72 -48.80 -49.67
CA LEU A 12 -3.23 -48.09 -50.86
C LEU A 12 -4.30 -47.44 -51.79
N HIS A 13 -4.13 -46.12 -52.00
CA HIS A 13 -4.35 -45.51 -53.34
C HIS A 13 -3.33 -44.38 -53.53
N ALA A 14 -2.50 -44.57 -54.52
CA ALA A 14 -1.52 -43.60 -54.99
C ALA A 14 -2.23 -42.54 -55.86
N LEU A 15 -1.90 -41.27 -55.64
CA LEU A 15 -2.05 -40.26 -56.70
C LEU A 15 -0.80 -39.34 -56.64
N VAL A 16 -0.04 -39.44 -57.72
CA VAL A 16 1.09 -38.57 -58.08
C VAL A 16 0.53 -37.22 -58.52
N CYS A 17 1.01 -36.11 -58.00
CA CYS A 17 1.22 -34.87 -58.77
C CYS A 17 1.95 -33.78 -58.01
N GLY A 18 3.03 -33.29 -58.60
CA GLY A 18 3.44 -31.89 -58.57
C GLY A 18 4.34 -31.45 -57.40
N MET A 19 5.66 -31.67 -57.55
CA MET A 19 6.69 -30.90 -56.84
C MET A 19 6.58 -29.40 -57.25
N SER A 20 6.17 -28.53 -56.36
CA SER A 20 6.45 -27.10 -56.44
C SER A 20 7.37 -26.71 -55.26
N LEU A 21 8.61 -26.44 -55.57
CA LEU A 21 9.57 -25.80 -54.63
C LEU A 21 9.05 -24.40 -54.29
N LEU A 22 8.52 -24.23 -53.10
CA LEU A 22 8.35 -22.90 -52.50
C LEU A 22 9.54 -22.62 -51.58
N ALA A 23 10.41 -21.72 -52.04
CA ALA A 23 11.49 -21.17 -51.27
C ALA A 23 10.91 -20.40 -50.06
N PHE A 24 11.18 -20.88 -48.86
CA PHE A 24 10.94 -20.12 -47.63
C PHE A 24 11.97 -19.00 -47.57
N ALA A 25 11.54 -17.76 -47.92
CA ALA A 25 12.24 -16.56 -47.52
C ALA A 25 11.87 -16.27 -46.06
N PRO A 26 12.84 -15.93 -45.17
CA PRO A 26 12.51 -15.47 -43.83
C PRO A 26 11.78 -14.14 -43.94
N ALA A 27 10.50 -14.12 -43.54
CA ALA A 27 9.79 -12.87 -43.34
C ALA A 27 10.42 -12.12 -42.19
N PHE A 28 11.29 -11.16 -42.52
CA PHE A 28 11.59 -10.09 -41.58
C PHE A 28 10.26 -9.43 -41.23
N ALA A 29 9.88 -9.51 -39.97
CA ALA A 29 8.80 -8.72 -39.41
C ALA A 29 9.20 -7.25 -39.56
N ALA A 30 8.72 -6.64 -40.63
CA ALA A 30 8.77 -5.19 -40.77
C ALA A 30 7.91 -4.64 -39.61
N THR A 31 8.58 -3.95 -38.66
CA THR A 31 7.90 -2.98 -37.80
C THR A 31 7.03 -2.11 -38.71
N SER A 32 5.71 -2.25 -38.59
CA SER A 32 4.79 -1.38 -39.31
C SER A 32 4.94 0.03 -38.74
N THR A 33 5.87 0.79 -39.28
CA THR A 33 5.76 2.24 -39.28
C THR A 33 4.46 2.53 -40.03
N ALA A 34 3.44 3.01 -39.32
CA ALA A 34 2.20 3.47 -39.94
C ALA A 34 2.56 4.40 -41.10
N ALA A 35 2.20 4.01 -42.31
CA ALA A 35 2.49 4.78 -43.51
C ALA A 35 1.81 6.15 -43.36
N VAL A 36 2.60 7.19 -43.25
CA VAL A 36 2.14 8.58 -43.23
C VAL A 36 1.58 8.88 -44.62
N PRO A 37 0.34 9.39 -44.78
CA PRO A 37 -0.26 9.70 -46.06
C PRO A 37 0.66 10.67 -46.83
N THR A 38 1.04 10.29 -48.01
CA THR A 38 1.84 11.14 -48.94
C THR A 38 0.97 12.31 -49.37
N GLY A 39 1.27 13.52 -48.89
CA GLY A 39 0.55 14.76 -49.20
C GLY A 39 0.30 15.70 -48.01
N LEU A 40 0.61 15.27 -46.78
CA LEU A 40 0.44 16.09 -45.58
C LEU A 40 1.64 17.07 -45.47
N SER A 41 1.38 18.28 -44.94
CA SER A 41 2.44 19.21 -44.59
C SER A 41 3.39 18.63 -43.51
N PRO A 42 4.63 19.10 -43.42
CA PRO A 42 5.54 18.65 -42.36
C PRO A 42 4.92 18.82 -40.95
N LEU A 43 4.18 19.91 -40.75
CA LEU A 43 3.48 20.18 -39.49
C LEU A 43 2.38 19.14 -39.21
N SER A 44 1.53 18.84 -40.18
CA SER A 44 0.51 17.77 -40.08
C SER A 44 1.13 16.43 -39.77
N GLN A 45 2.28 16.12 -40.39
CA GLN A 45 2.99 14.85 -40.15
C GLN A 45 3.55 14.79 -38.72
N ALA A 46 4.10 15.89 -38.19
CA ALA A 46 4.62 15.94 -36.83
C ALA A 46 3.50 15.72 -35.79
N ILE A 47 2.34 16.38 -35.98
CA ILE A 47 1.17 16.19 -35.12
C ILE A 47 0.64 14.75 -35.20
N SER A 48 0.59 14.15 -36.40
CA SER A 48 0.15 12.77 -36.58
C SER A 48 1.07 11.75 -35.92
N ARG A 49 2.39 12.01 -35.87
CA ARG A 49 3.35 11.16 -35.12
C ARG A 49 3.05 11.19 -33.61
N LEU A 50 2.79 12.36 -33.03
CA LEU A 50 2.38 12.46 -31.61
C LEU A 50 1.06 11.73 -31.35
N SER A 51 0.15 11.71 -32.32
CA SER A 51 -1.11 10.96 -32.20
C SER A 51 -0.93 9.44 -32.19
N ALA A 52 0.17 8.92 -32.73
CA ALA A 52 0.45 7.50 -32.78
C ALA A 52 1.21 6.99 -31.55
N ASP A 53 1.79 7.88 -30.73
CA ASP A 53 2.60 7.51 -29.57
C ASP A 53 1.69 7.36 -28.33
N THR A 54 1.47 6.10 -27.93
CA THR A 54 0.74 5.70 -26.72
C THR A 54 1.64 4.97 -25.75
N ARG A 55 2.94 4.99 -25.98
CA ARG A 55 3.93 4.29 -25.15
C ARG A 55 4.11 4.96 -23.79
N GLN A 56 3.99 4.17 -22.74
CA GLN A 56 4.25 4.58 -21.38
C GLN A 56 5.49 3.90 -20.84
N GLN A 57 6.35 4.67 -20.16
CA GLN A 57 7.48 4.16 -19.42
C GLN A 57 7.17 4.18 -17.92
N ARG A 58 7.56 3.11 -17.22
CA ARG A 58 7.38 2.96 -15.77
C ARG A 58 8.66 2.44 -15.12
N VAL A 59 8.88 2.91 -13.91
CA VAL A 59 9.90 2.40 -13.01
C VAL A 59 9.22 2.04 -11.70
N VAL A 60 9.50 0.85 -11.18
CA VAL A 60 9.00 0.35 -9.90
C VAL A 60 10.20 -0.03 -9.05
N GLU A 61 10.43 0.67 -7.97
CA GLU A 61 11.48 0.38 -6.99
C GLU A 61 10.90 -0.37 -5.79
N LEU A 62 11.73 -1.15 -5.08
CA LEU A 62 11.26 -1.86 -3.87
C LEU A 62 10.78 -0.88 -2.80
N LYS A 63 11.40 0.31 -2.70
CA LYS A 63 10.94 1.36 -1.78
C LYS A 63 9.53 1.86 -2.10
N ASP A 64 9.10 1.83 -3.37
CA ASP A 64 7.74 2.18 -3.77
C ASP A 64 6.70 1.13 -3.33
N LEU A 65 7.17 -0.07 -2.96
CA LEU A 65 6.36 -1.17 -2.43
C LEU A 65 6.41 -1.23 -0.90
N GLY A 66 6.92 -0.19 -0.24
CA GLY A 66 7.07 -0.12 1.22
C GLY A 66 8.29 -0.84 1.79
N ILE A 67 9.21 -1.30 0.93
CA ILE A 67 10.47 -1.92 1.33
C ILE A 67 11.56 -0.83 1.32
N ASP A 68 11.60 -0.03 2.36
CA ASP A 68 12.48 1.13 2.51
C ASP A 68 13.82 0.82 3.20
N ARG A 69 13.97 -0.41 3.74
CA ARG A 69 15.18 -0.92 4.35
C ARG A 69 15.75 -2.09 3.56
N PRO A 70 17.07 -2.31 3.58
CA PRO A 70 17.64 -3.47 2.92
C PRO A 70 17.03 -4.78 3.44
N ILE A 71 16.67 -5.67 2.51
CA ILE A 71 16.28 -7.04 2.86
C ILE A 71 17.57 -7.82 3.17
N ILE A 72 17.61 -8.46 4.34
CA ILE A 72 18.76 -9.22 4.80
C ILE A 72 18.44 -10.71 4.72
N LEU A 73 19.27 -11.46 4.02
CA LEU A 73 19.25 -12.92 3.97
C LEU A 73 20.55 -13.44 4.59
N ASN A 74 20.44 -14.13 5.73
CA ASN A 74 21.59 -14.60 6.51
C ASN A 74 21.48 -16.06 6.99
N ALA A 75 20.43 -16.77 6.56
CA ALA A 75 20.34 -18.22 6.84
C ALA A 75 21.11 -19.04 5.80
N SER A 76 21.45 -20.27 6.14
CA SER A 76 22.16 -21.20 5.25
C SER A 76 21.43 -21.49 3.94
N ASP A 77 20.09 -21.46 3.96
CA ASP A 77 19.19 -21.51 2.79
C ASP A 77 18.04 -20.53 3.01
N ALA A 78 18.16 -19.34 2.45
CA ALA A 78 17.16 -18.31 2.57
C ALA A 78 16.54 -17.99 1.22
N ARG A 79 15.21 -17.89 1.17
CA ARG A 79 14.48 -17.60 -0.06
C ARG A 79 13.53 -16.43 0.17
N ARG A 80 13.40 -15.59 -0.87
CA ARG A 80 12.46 -14.49 -0.88
C ARG A 80 11.82 -14.40 -2.25
N GLU A 81 10.52 -14.15 -2.28
CA GLU A 81 9.81 -13.80 -3.50
C GLU A 81 9.28 -12.37 -3.38
N LEU A 82 9.50 -11.59 -4.43
CA LEU A 82 9.02 -10.22 -4.55
C LEU A 82 8.16 -10.11 -5.81
N TYR A 83 7.05 -9.41 -5.71
CA TYR A 83 6.09 -9.24 -6.79
C TYR A 83 6.10 -7.77 -7.23
N LEU A 84 6.72 -7.51 -8.37
CA LEU A 84 6.87 -6.17 -8.95
C LEU A 84 5.66 -5.90 -9.87
N PRO A 85 4.80 -4.92 -9.59
CA PRO A 85 3.56 -4.70 -10.34
C PRO A 85 3.83 -4.24 -11.77
N VAL A 86 3.08 -4.82 -12.69
CA VAL A 86 3.02 -4.46 -14.11
C VAL A 86 1.56 -4.50 -14.59
N PRO A 87 1.20 -3.86 -15.72
CA PRO A 87 -0.14 -3.97 -16.27
C PRO A 87 -0.50 -5.44 -16.55
N ALA A 88 -1.66 -5.87 -16.04
CA ALA A 88 -2.16 -7.22 -16.30
C ALA A 88 -2.58 -7.35 -17.77
N ASP A 89 -2.29 -8.51 -18.35
CA ASP A 89 -2.62 -8.87 -19.74
C ASP A 89 -2.04 -7.94 -20.82
N VAL A 90 -1.05 -7.10 -20.47
CA VAL A 90 -0.39 -6.18 -21.41
C VAL A 90 1.07 -6.59 -21.59
N PRO A 91 1.54 -6.76 -22.85
CA PRO A 91 2.95 -7.05 -23.14
C PRO A 91 3.87 -5.90 -22.69
N LEU A 92 5.04 -6.25 -22.18
CA LEU A 92 6.06 -5.29 -21.81
C LEU A 92 7.05 -5.08 -22.95
N THR A 93 7.61 -3.89 -23.05
CA THR A 93 8.72 -3.58 -23.95
C THR A 93 9.86 -2.95 -23.16
N ASP A 94 11.10 -3.16 -23.60
CA ASP A 94 12.32 -2.64 -22.96
C ASP A 94 12.38 -2.91 -21.45
N ALA A 95 11.86 -4.08 -21.04
CA ALA A 95 11.75 -4.43 -19.65
C ALA A 95 13.09 -4.97 -19.10
N THR A 96 13.61 -4.29 -18.07
CA THR A 96 14.86 -4.64 -17.39
C THR A 96 14.69 -4.56 -15.89
N LEU A 97 15.22 -5.56 -15.19
CA LEU A 97 15.33 -5.58 -13.74
C LEU A 97 16.76 -5.27 -13.34
N GLN A 98 16.99 -4.17 -12.66
CA GLN A 98 18.24 -3.87 -11.99
C GLN A 98 18.13 -4.39 -10.55
N PHE A 99 18.80 -5.48 -10.27
CA PHE A 99 18.91 -6.05 -8.93
C PHE A 99 20.15 -5.49 -8.26
N ASP A 100 19.97 -4.71 -7.19
CA ASP A 100 21.04 -4.07 -6.46
C ASP A 100 21.22 -4.77 -5.10
N ALA A 101 22.40 -5.39 -4.90
CA ALA A 101 22.68 -6.13 -3.68
C ALA A 101 24.18 -6.13 -3.36
N SER A 102 24.50 -6.24 -2.08
CA SER A 102 25.85 -6.46 -1.57
C SER A 102 25.88 -7.68 -0.67
N TYR A 103 27.06 -8.30 -0.52
CA TYR A 103 27.24 -9.42 0.37
C TYR A 103 28.44 -9.25 1.28
N LEU A 104 28.39 -9.93 2.43
CA LEU A 104 29.46 -10.05 3.40
C LEU A 104 29.59 -11.53 3.77
N ASN A 105 30.80 -12.09 3.63
CA ASN A 105 31.15 -13.43 4.05
C ASN A 105 32.05 -13.33 5.27
N GLY A 106 31.45 -13.39 6.46
CA GLY A 106 32.18 -13.39 7.74
C GLY A 106 32.81 -14.76 8.03
N GLU A 107 32.40 -15.80 7.31
CA GLU A 107 32.87 -17.16 7.46
C GLU A 107 33.27 -17.75 6.10
N GLU A 108 34.37 -18.48 6.06
CA GLU A 108 34.79 -19.16 4.84
C GLU A 108 33.80 -20.24 4.42
N GLY A 109 33.47 -20.28 3.13
CA GLY A 109 32.49 -21.23 2.60
C GLY A 109 32.14 -20.97 1.15
N ARG A 110 31.15 -21.69 0.67
CA ARG A 110 30.57 -21.48 -0.66
C ARG A 110 29.23 -20.80 -0.56
N ASN A 111 29.18 -19.56 -0.98
CA ASN A 111 27.97 -18.77 -1.04
C ASN A 111 27.45 -18.65 -2.47
N THR A 112 26.19 -18.93 -2.67
CA THR A 112 25.54 -18.90 -3.99
C THR A 112 24.27 -18.07 -3.94
N LEU A 113 24.12 -17.17 -4.91
CA LEU A 113 22.90 -16.42 -5.18
C LEU A 113 22.29 -16.94 -6.48
N LEU A 114 21.01 -17.35 -6.41
CA LEU A 114 20.19 -17.71 -7.56
C LEU A 114 19.04 -16.73 -7.68
N LEU A 115 18.92 -16.09 -8.85
CA LEU A 115 17.80 -15.22 -9.20
C LEU A 115 16.91 -15.92 -10.22
N SER A 116 15.60 -15.83 -10.02
CA SER A 116 14.58 -16.33 -10.93
C SER A 116 13.56 -15.24 -11.26
N LEU A 117 13.06 -15.25 -12.50
CA LEU A 117 11.95 -14.41 -12.96
C LEU A 117 10.79 -15.32 -13.35
N ASP A 118 9.62 -15.04 -12.81
CA ASP A 118 8.38 -15.83 -13.03
C ASP A 118 8.54 -17.33 -12.78
N GLY A 119 9.49 -17.69 -11.90
CA GLY A 119 9.83 -19.07 -11.54
C GLY A 119 10.94 -19.69 -12.39
N TYR A 120 11.40 -19.03 -13.44
CA TYR A 120 12.51 -19.51 -14.28
C TYR A 120 13.84 -18.96 -13.75
N PRO A 121 14.85 -19.82 -13.46
CA PRO A 121 16.19 -19.36 -13.09
C PRO A 121 16.83 -18.56 -14.24
N VAL A 122 17.25 -17.33 -13.94
CA VAL A 122 17.86 -16.42 -14.94
C VAL A 122 19.31 -16.11 -14.65
N ARG A 123 19.74 -16.20 -13.39
CA ARG A 123 21.12 -15.92 -13.00
C ARG A 123 21.52 -16.71 -11.76
N ALA A 124 22.68 -17.37 -11.83
CA ALA A 124 23.35 -17.97 -10.68
C ALA A 124 24.73 -17.34 -10.51
N MET A 125 25.12 -17.00 -9.29
CA MET A 125 26.41 -16.37 -8.97
C MET A 125 27.03 -17.06 -7.74
N GLY A 126 28.31 -17.41 -7.84
CA GLY A 126 29.12 -17.78 -6.68
C GLY A 126 29.73 -16.50 -6.07
N LEU A 127 29.58 -16.31 -4.78
CA LEU A 127 30.00 -15.11 -4.04
C LEU A 127 31.06 -15.54 -3.01
N ASN A 128 32.31 -15.69 -3.44
CA ASN A 128 33.38 -16.33 -2.65
C ASN A 128 34.40 -15.33 -2.06
N ALA A 129 34.37 -14.05 -2.42
CA ALA A 129 35.19 -13.02 -1.76
C ALA A 129 34.67 -12.72 -0.36
N GLY A 130 35.44 -12.08 0.51
CA GLY A 130 35.03 -11.72 1.87
C GLY A 130 33.87 -10.74 1.90
N GLU A 131 33.85 -9.79 0.96
CA GLU A 131 32.73 -8.88 0.73
C GLU A 131 32.69 -8.45 -0.72
N GLY A 132 31.56 -7.95 -1.20
CA GLY A 132 31.46 -7.46 -2.56
C GLY A 132 30.07 -7.05 -3.00
N ASP A 133 30.00 -6.68 -4.27
CA ASP A 133 28.79 -6.36 -4.98
C ASP A 133 28.18 -7.62 -5.60
N ALA A 134 26.88 -7.79 -5.46
CA ALA A 134 26.07 -8.84 -6.06
C ALA A 134 25.01 -8.29 -7.02
N SER A 135 25.18 -7.02 -7.43
CA SER A 135 24.25 -6.35 -8.33
C SER A 135 24.30 -6.91 -9.75
N VAL A 136 23.15 -6.97 -10.41
CA VAL A 136 23.05 -7.46 -11.80
C VAL A 136 21.84 -6.85 -12.50
N THR A 137 21.99 -6.59 -13.81
CA THR A 137 20.87 -6.19 -14.67
C THR A 137 20.40 -7.42 -15.45
N LEU A 138 19.10 -7.68 -15.41
CA LEU A 138 18.43 -8.82 -16.03
C LEU A 138 17.41 -8.32 -17.05
N GLY A 139 17.39 -8.94 -18.23
CA GLY A 139 16.28 -8.76 -19.18
C GLY A 139 15.03 -9.47 -18.68
N VAL A 140 13.89 -8.78 -18.77
CA VAL A 140 12.59 -9.34 -18.40
C VAL A 140 11.82 -9.72 -19.65
N ASP A 141 11.19 -10.89 -19.65
CA ASP A 141 10.40 -11.39 -20.76
C ASP A 141 9.25 -10.43 -21.12
N LYS A 142 8.97 -10.28 -22.40
CA LYS A 142 7.99 -9.32 -22.94
C LYS A 142 6.55 -9.80 -22.85
N SER A 143 6.31 -11.07 -22.56
CA SER A 143 4.96 -11.66 -22.55
C SER A 143 4.05 -10.98 -21.53
N ALA A 144 2.78 -10.90 -21.89
CA ALA A 144 1.73 -10.42 -21.00
C ALA A 144 1.58 -11.35 -19.78
N ARG A 145 1.28 -10.76 -18.62
CA ARG A 145 1.13 -11.49 -17.34
C ARG A 145 -0.27 -11.29 -16.80
N GLU A 146 -1.03 -12.37 -16.73
CA GLU A 146 -2.38 -12.35 -16.15
C GLU A 146 -2.38 -11.93 -14.68
N THR A 147 -1.30 -12.24 -13.95
CA THR A 147 -1.15 -11.89 -12.52
C THR A 147 -0.90 -10.42 -12.27
N GLY A 148 -0.57 -9.63 -13.32
CA GLY A 148 -0.20 -8.22 -13.18
C GLY A 148 1.09 -7.99 -12.37
N SER A 149 2.00 -8.95 -12.36
CA SER A 149 3.29 -8.82 -11.65
C SER A 149 4.41 -9.63 -12.27
N VAL A 150 5.63 -9.12 -12.20
CA VAL A 150 6.86 -9.88 -12.42
C VAL A 150 7.28 -10.47 -11.07
N ARG A 151 7.38 -11.79 -10.98
CA ARG A 151 7.81 -12.47 -9.76
C ARG A 151 9.33 -12.62 -9.77
N LEU A 152 10.01 -11.87 -8.90
CA LEU A 152 11.44 -12.00 -8.63
C LEU A 152 11.65 -12.99 -7.49
N GLY A 153 12.22 -14.14 -7.78
CA GLY A 153 12.67 -15.11 -6.78
C GLY A 153 14.15 -14.92 -6.49
N ILE A 154 14.50 -14.88 -5.21
CA ILE A 154 15.86 -14.70 -4.69
C ILE A 154 16.14 -15.89 -3.77
N ALA A 155 17.12 -16.71 -4.11
CA ALA A 155 17.58 -17.81 -3.27
C ALA A 155 19.05 -17.61 -2.93
N TRP A 156 19.31 -17.50 -1.64
CA TRP A 156 20.63 -17.40 -1.05
C TRP A 156 20.98 -18.72 -0.38
N SER A 157 22.15 -19.30 -0.70
CA SER A 157 22.66 -20.51 -0.08
C SER A 157 24.09 -20.27 0.42
N SER A 158 24.32 -20.54 1.70
CA SER A 158 25.62 -20.40 2.36
C SER A 158 26.02 -21.75 2.98
N ILE A 159 27.04 -22.37 2.45
CA ILE A 159 27.59 -23.67 2.90
C ILE A 159 29.01 -23.42 3.39
N ILE A 160 29.21 -23.48 4.70
CA ILE A 160 30.53 -23.29 5.34
C ILE A 160 31.22 -24.59 5.68
N SER A 161 30.48 -25.69 5.82
CA SER A 161 30.95 -26.97 6.31
C SER A 161 30.37 -28.13 5.51
N ARG A 162 30.93 -29.32 5.72
CA ARG A 162 30.32 -30.57 5.24
C ARG A 162 29.19 -31.04 6.17
N ILE A 163 28.99 -30.39 7.27
CA ILE A 163 28.01 -30.71 8.30
C ILE A 163 26.96 -29.60 8.35
N GLN A 164 25.76 -29.89 7.96
CA GLN A 164 24.70 -28.90 7.77
C GLN A 164 24.33 -28.15 9.06
N CYS A 165 24.41 -28.77 10.23
CA CYS A 165 24.14 -28.09 11.51
C CYS A 165 25.15 -26.98 11.83
N GLU A 166 26.36 -27.02 11.28
CA GLU A 166 27.32 -25.94 11.39
C GLU A 166 26.92 -24.77 10.50
N ASP A 167 26.37 -25.07 9.30
CA ASP A 167 25.87 -24.07 8.37
C ASP A 167 24.70 -23.31 8.99
N GLU A 168 23.78 -23.96 9.72
CA GLU A 168 22.64 -23.33 10.37
C GLU A 168 23.03 -22.42 11.55
N ARG A 169 24.19 -22.62 12.16
CA ARG A 169 24.74 -21.78 13.23
C ARG A 169 25.53 -20.59 12.71
N ALA A 170 25.96 -20.66 11.45
CA ALA A 170 26.75 -19.64 10.81
C ALA A 170 25.86 -18.49 10.33
N ILE A 171 25.83 -17.41 11.08
CA ILE A 171 25.07 -16.19 10.77
C ILE A 171 25.93 -15.08 10.17
N GLY A 172 27.22 -15.33 9.99
CA GLY A 172 28.21 -14.36 9.54
C GLY A 172 28.16 -14.06 8.04
N ASN A 173 27.51 -14.93 7.25
CA ASN A 173 27.37 -14.77 5.79
C ASN A 173 26.03 -14.13 5.46
N VAL A 174 26.05 -12.95 4.85
CA VAL A 174 24.87 -12.08 4.67
C VAL A 174 24.77 -11.58 3.24
N LEU A 175 23.60 -11.70 2.65
CA LEU A 175 23.20 -10.96 1.43
C LEU A 175 22.29 -9.80 1.84
N ARG A 176 22.59 -8.59 1.37
CA ARG A 176 21.81 -7.36 1.59
C ARG A 176 21.27 -6.88 0.26
N ILE A 177 19.96 -6.91 0.08
CA ILE A 177 19.29 -6.44 -1.12
C ILE A 177 18.86 -5.00 -0.89
N ALA A 178 19.29 -4.10 -1.77
CA ALA A 178 19.01 -2.68 -1.63
C ALA A 178 17.55 -2.33 -2.01
N PRO A 179 16.92 -1.36 -1.33
CA PRO A 179 15.60 -0.84 -1.68
C PRO A 179 15.53 -0.22 -3.09
N ASP A 180 16.68 0.17 -3.65
CA ASP A 180 16.80 0.75 -5.00
C ASP A 180 16.76 -0.30 -6.12
N THR A 181 16.68 -1.60 -5.78
CA THR A 181 16.35 -2.66 -6.76
C THR A 181 15.07 -2.28 -7.49
N ARG A 182 15.13 -2.22 -8.85
CA ARG A 182 14.06 -1.64 -9.66
C ARG A 182 13.80 -2.41 -10.94
N LEU A 183 12.53 -2.42 -11.32
CA LEU A 183 12.02 -2.87 -12.60
C LEU A 183 11.70 -1.64 -13.46
N SER A 184 12.37 -1.50 -14.61
CA SER A 184 12.05 -0.49 -15.62
C SER A 184 11.44 -1.16 -16.83
N TYR A 185 10.32 -0.63 -17.33
CA TYR A 185 9.62 -1.20 -18.47
C TYR A 185 8.82 -0.14 -19.22
N SER A 186 8.47 -0.42 -20.46
CA SER A 186 7.50 0.33 -21.24
C SER A 186 6.34 -0.58 -21.63
N PHE A 187 5.18 0.02 -21.87
CA PHE A 187 3.99 -0.66 -22.39
C PHE A 187 3.18 0.28 -23.25
N ASP A 188 2.31 -0.28 -24.08
CA ASP A 188 1.36 0.49 -24.89
C ASP A 188 0.07 0.72 -24.08
N ALA A 189 -0.18 1.99 -23.72
CA ALA A 189 -1.36 2.39 -22.96
C ALA A 189 -2.70 2.09 -23.68
N SER A 190 -2.69 2.00 -25.01
CA SER A 190 -3.88 1.64 -25.79
C SER A 190 -4.36 0.20 -25.51
N GLN A 191 -3.47 -0.66 -25.00
CA GLN A 191 -3.76 -2.03 -24.62
C GLN A 191 -4.35 -2.19 -23.21
N LEU A 192 -4.46 -1.11 -22.44
CA LEU A 192 -5.25 -1.14 -21.21
C LEU A 192 -6.74 -1.17 -21.54
N HIS A 193 -7.39 -2.29 -21.32
CA HIS A 193 -8.74 -2.52 -21.80
C HIS A 193 -9.83 -2.28 -20.78
N ASP A 194 -9.51 -2.33 -19.48
CA ASP A 194 -10.50 -2.20 -18.42
C ASP A 194 -9.99 -1.43 -17.18
N LEU A 195 -10.96 -0.98 -16.38
CA LEU A 195 -10.73 -0.20 -15.16
C LEU A 195 -9.99 -1.00 -14.07
N GLY A 196 -10.28 -2.27 -13.92
CA GLY A 196 -9.64 -3.15 -12.93
C GLY A 196 -8.16 -3.35 -13.25
N ALA A 197 -7.83 -3.60 -14.53
CA ALA A 197 -6.44 -3.70 -14.98
C ALA A 197 -5.68 -2.38 -14.77
N ALA A 198 -6.30 -1.23 -15.09
CA ALA A 198 -5.69 0.08 -14.89
C ALA A 198 -5.45 0.39 -13.41
N TRP A 199 -6.39 0.07 -12.51
CA TRP A 199 -6.23 0.23 -11.07
C TRP A 199 -5.08 -0.64 -10.52
N ASN A 200 -5.01 -1.89 -10.94
CA ASN A 200 -3.97 -2.81 -10.48
C ASN A 200 -2.57 -2.44 -11.02
N ALA A 201 -2.52 -1.78 -12.19
CA ALA A 201 -1.28 -1.30 -12.82
C ALA A 201 -0.75 0.04 -12.28
N LEU A 202 -1.43 0.66 -11.30
CA LEU A 202 -0.97 1.91 -10.71
C LEU A 202 0.44 1.75 -10.13
N PRO A 203 1.34 2.72 -10.33
CA PRO A 203 2.70 2.70 -9.78
C PRO A 203 2.70 2.78 -8.25
N GLY A 204 3.86 2.61 -7.61
CA GLY A 204 4.01 2.78 -6.17
C GLY A 204 3.67 4.19 -5.68
N LYS A 205 3.92 5.19 -6.53
CA LYS A 205 3.62 6.62 -6.26
C LYS A 205 2.67 7.20 -7.32
N PRO A 206 1.38 6.80 -7.33
CA PRO A 206 0.44 7.28 -8.33
C PRO A 206 0.12 8.76 -8.14
N GLY A 207 0.05 9.50 -9.26
CA GLY A 207 -0.37 10.89 -9.30
C GLY A 207 -1.90 11.01 -9.36
N ILE A 208 -2.48 11.90 -8.56
CA ILE A 208 -3.89 12.31 -8.63
C ILE A 208 -3.95 13.71 -9.23
N LEU A 209 -4.42 13.81 -10.47
CA LEU A 209 -4.64 15.08 -11.15
C LEU A 209 -5.88 15.76 -10.59
N VAL A 210 -5.73 17.03 -10.22
CA VAL A 210 -6.81 17.87 -9.71
C VAL A 210 -6.91 19.17 -10.52
N ALA A 211 -8.03 19.88 -10.39
CA ALA A 211 -8.20 21.17 -11.04
C ALA A 211 -7.13 22.19 -10.62
N PRO A 212 -6.87 23.20 -11.47
CA PRO A 212 -5.94 24.27 -11.13
C PRO A 212 -6.51 25.19 -10.04
N GLY A 213 -5.64 25.73 -9.21
CA GLY A 213 -6.00 26.71 -8.17
C GLY A 213 -6.80 26.12 -7.01
N SER A 214 -7.82 26.86 -6.55
CA SER A 214 -8.68 26.43 -5.43
C SER A 214 -9.65 25.33 -5.86
N LEU A 215 -9.78 24.29 -5.02
CA LEU A 215 -10.71 23.18 -5.27
C LEU A 215 -12.09 23.47 -4.66
N SER A 216 -13.13 22.94 -5.29
CA SER A 216 -14.43 22.82 -4.64
C SER A 216 -14.36 21.83 -3.46
N SER A 217 -15.26 21.97 -2.49
CA SER A 217 -15.35 21.02 -1.38
C SER A 217 -15.52 19.58 -1.85
N ALA A 218 -16.31 19.35 -2.91
CA ALA A 218 -16.52 18.02 -3.48
C ALA A 218 -15.26 17.45 -4.16
N SER A 219 -14.48 18.28 -4.88
CA SER A 219 -13.25 17.87 -5.52
C SER A 219 -12.15 17.58 -4.49
N TYR A 220 -12.08 18.40 -3.44
CA TYR A 220 -11.15 18.19 -2.34
C TYR A 220 -11.48 16.89 -1.59
N ASP A 221 -12.78 16.66 -1.30
CA ASP A 221 -13.28 15.45 -0.66
C ASP A 221 -12.94 14.21 -1.48
N ALA A 222 -13.16 14.23 -2.78
CA ALA A 222 -12.79 13.14 -3.68
C ALA A 222 -11.28 12.87 -3.68
N ALA A 223 -10.45 13.91 -3.74
CA ALA A 223 -8.99 13.78 -3.84
C ALA A 223 -8.38 13.15 -2.57
N TRP A 224 -8.73 13.64 -1.37
CA TRP A 224 -8.19 13.06 -0.15
C TRP A 224 -8.66 11.62 0.08
N ARG A 225 -9.93 11.30 -0.23
CA ARG A 225 -10.45 9.93 -0.11
C ARG A 225 -9.72 8.96 -1.03
N LEU A 226 -9.50 9.34 -2.29
CA LEU A 226 -8.71 8.55 -3.24
C LEU A 226 -7.28 8.37 -2.75
N GLY A 227 -6.66 9.42 -2.23
CA GLY A 227 -5.31 9.35 -1.64
C GLY A 227 -5.22 8.35 -0.49
N VAL A 228 -6.16 8.41 0.48
CA VAL A 228 -6.20 7.45 1.59
C VAL A 228 -6.45 6.02 1.11
N ALA A 229 -7.32 5.83 0.11
CA ALA A 229 -7.57 4.51 -0.46
C ALA A 229 -6.32 3.92 -1.12
N LEU A 230 -5.53 4.74 -1.81
CA LEU A 230 -4.26 4.33 -2.40
C LEU A 230 -3.24 3.96 -1.33
N GLU A 231 -3.11 4.74 -0.27
CA GLU A 231 -2.19 4.43 0.83
C GLU A 231 -2.54 3.13 1.55
N ARG A 232 -3.82 2.82 1.70
CA ARG A 232 -4.28 1.56 2.28
C ARG A 232 -3.87 0.31 1.50
N ILE A 233 -3.63 0.45 0.20
CA ILE A 233 -3.09 -0.62 -0.65
C ILE A 233 -1.57 -0.52 -0.82
N GLY A 234 -0.88 0.25 0.03
CA GLY A 234 0.58 0.39 0.05
C GLY A 234 1.14 1.32 -1.03
N LYS A 235 0.31 2.16 -1.66
CA LYS A 235 0.75 3.14 -2.67
C LYS A 235 0.82 4.54 -2.07
N GLN A 236 1.80 5.33 -2.46
CA GLN A 236 2.03 6.66 -1.94
C GLN A 236 1.47 7.73 -2.90
N ALA A 237 0.26 8.21 -2.65
CA ALA A 237 -0.39 9.19 -3.52
C ALA A 237 0.37 10.51 -3.60
N ARG A 238 0.50 11.06 -4.81
CA ARG A 238 1.00 12.41 -5.11
C ARG A 238 -0.15 13.25 -5.66
N ILE A 239 -0.22 14.52 -5.28
CA ILE A 239 -1.16 15.48 -5.86
C ILE A 239 -0.49 16.20 -7.01
N VAL A 240 -1.14 16.23 -8.14
CA VAL A 240 -0.68 16.87 -9.38
C VAL A 240 -1.74 17.91 -9.79
N PRO A 241 -1.57 19.19 -9.44
CA PRO A 241 -2.44 20.24 -9.96
C PRO A 241 -2.27 20.40 -11.47
N PHE A 242 -3.38 20.56 -12.20
CA PHE A 242 -3.32 20.94 -13.61
C PHE A 242 -2.67 22.34 -13.73
N PRO A 243 -1.71 22.55 -14.62
CA PRO A 243 -1.01 23.82 -14.70
C PRO A 243 -1.91 25.01 -15.05
N SER A 244 -1.54 26.17 -14.54
CA SER A 244 -2.15 27.46 -14.82
C SER A 244 -1.16 28.42 -15.46
N VAL A 245 -1.69 29.47 -16.10
CA VAL A 245 -0.87 30.60 -16.54
C VAL A 245 -0.22 31.25 -15.31
N LYS A 246 1.09 31.54 -15.43
CA LYS A 246 2.03 32.00 -14.41
C LYS A 246 2.67 30.90 -13.55
N ASP A 247 2.27 29.65 -13.70
CA ASP A 247 3.03 28.56 -13.07
C ASP A 247 4.40 28.39 -13.75
N SER A 248 5.38 27.96 -12.96
CA SER A 248 6.72 27.63 -13.45
C SER A 248 6.86 26.13 -13.60
N ILE A 249 7.24 25.68 -14.80
CA ILE A 249 7.43 24.26 -15.12
C ILE A 249 8.88 24.03 -15.54
N ASP A 250 9.46 22.92 -15.07
CA ASP A 250 10.77 22.47 -15.52
C ASP A 250 10.66 21.78 -16.89
N LEU A 251 11.32 22.39 -17.88
CA LEU A 251 11.39 21.87 -19.24
C LEU A 251 12.63 20.98 -19.48
N SER A 252 13.39 20.66 -18.44
CA SER A 252 14.52 19.72 -18.52
C SER A 252 14.00 18.35 -18.97
N GLY A 253 14.40 17.89 -20.13
CA GLY A 253 13.92 16.63 -20.71
C GLY A 253 12.74 16.76 -21.68
N VAL A 254 12.18 17.94 -21.88
CA VAL A 254 11.22 18.20 -22.96
C VAL A 254 11.95 18.35 -24.27
N SER A 255 11.55 17.58 -25.29
CA SER A 255 12.10 17.66 -26.64
C SER A 255 11.00 18.07 -27.62
N ILE A 256 11.20 19.21 -28.31
CA ILE A 256 10.23 19.74 -29.24
C ILE A 256 10.68 19.44 -30.67
N PRO A 257 9.91 18.67 -31.46
CA PRO A 257 10.16 18.47 -32.88
C PRO A 257 10.29 19.80 -33.64
N ALA A 258 11.26 19.88 -34.52
CA ALA A 258 11.59 21.13 -35.23
C ALA A 258 10.38 21.71 -36.00
N GLU A 259 9.57 20.85 -36.56
CA GLU A 259 8.36 21.20 -37.32
C GLU A 259 7.31 21.89 -36.43
N LEU A 260 7.21 21.50 -35.13
CA LEU A 260 6.27 22.12 -34.21
C LEU A 260 6.69 23.48 -33.69
N LYS A 261 7.97 23.84 -33.80
CA LYS A 261 8.47 25.17 -33.43
C LYS A 261 7.90 26.31 -34.29
N GLN A 262 7.22 26.01 -35.38
CA GLN A 262 6.46 27.01 -36.16
C GLN A 262 5.22 27.52 -35.39
N ILE A 263 4.71 26.75 -34.42
CA ILE A 263 3.58 27.13 -33.58
C ILE A 263 4.12 27.95 -32.39
N PRO A 264 3.65 29.20 -32.15
CA PRO A 264 4.19 30.06 -31.10
C PRO A 264 4.23 29.41 -29.72
N ALA A 265 3.20 28.62 -29.36
CA ALA A 265 3.16 27.93 -28.07
C ALA A 265 4.31 26.93 -27.91
N PHE A 266 4.65 26.16 -28.94
CA PHE A 266 5.78 25.23 -28.89
C PHE A 266 7.14 25.97 -28.95
N ALA A 267 7.21 27.02 -29.75
CA ALA A 267 8.45 27.83 -29.85
C ALA A 267 8.82 28.45 -28.49
N ALA A 268 7.83 28.92 -27.74
CA ALA A 268 8.03 29.49 -26.40
C ALA A 268 8.55 28.46 -25.37
N LEU A 269 8.26 27.18 -25.57
CA LEU A 269 8.69 26.07 -24.71
C LEU A 269 10.07 25.51 -25.13
N ASP A 270 10.72 26.04 -26.16
CA ASP A 270 12.04 25.59 -26.64
C ASP A 270 13.14 26.11 -25.73
N GLY A 271 13.33 25.48 -24.60
CA GLY A 271 14.30 25.86 -23.58
C GLY A 271 14.66 24.72 -22.66
N LYS A 272 15.54 24.99 -21.69
CA LYS A 272 15.90 24.08 -20.63
C LYS A 272 15.76 24.77 -19.28
N GLY A 273 15.32 24.02 -18.27
CA GLY A 273 15.14 24.53 -16.92
C GLY A 273 13.74 25.11 -16.69
N LEU A 274 13.63 25.97 -15.69
CA LEU A 274 12.33 26.53 -15.29
C LEU A 274 11.81 27.55 -16.33
N HIS A 275 10.57 27.34 -16.75
CA HIS A 275 9.86 28.24 -17.68
C HIS A 275 8.52 28.64 -17.06
N THR A 276 8.21 29.94 -17.11
CA THR A 276 6.92 30.47 -16.66
C THR A 276 5.91 30.43 -17.80
N LEU A 277 4.78 29.82 -17.59
CA LEU A 277 3.70 29.73 -18.58
C LEU A 277 2.97 31.07 -18.71
N ASP A 278 2.99 31.64 -19.90
CA ASP A 278 2.38 32.94 -20.18
C ASP A 278 1.06 32.87 -20.98
N ASP A 279 0.83 31.75 -21.67
CA ASP A 279 -0.31 31.56 -22.55
C ASP A 279 -0.94 30.17 -22.30
N PRO A 280 -2.27 30.06 -22.21
CA PRO A 280 -2.95 28.75 -22.13
C PRO A 280 -2.55 27.78 -23.26
N ALA A 281 -2.21 28.28 -24.45
CA ALA A 281 -1.74 27.45 -25.57
C ALA A 281 -0.44 26.69 -25.23
N GLN A 282 0.44 27.25 -24.39
CA GLN A 282 1.65 26.56 -23.92
C GLN A 282 1.29 25.34 -23.06
N ILE A 283 0.24 25.44 -22.23
CA ILE A 283 -0.28 24.31 -21.44
C ILE A 283 -0.80 23.21 -22.38
N GLY A 284 -1.57 23.59 -23.41
CA GLY A 284 -2.05 22.67 -24.44
C GLY A 284 -0.90 22.01 -25.20
N ALA A 285 0.17 22.75 -25.52
CA ALA A 285 1.36 22.23 -26.19
C ALA A 285 2.12 21.22 -25.31
N LEU A 286 2.29 21.51 -24.02
CA LEU A 286 2.89 20.60 -23.05
C LEU A 286 2.06 19.32 -22.88
N LEU A 287 0.74 19.45 -22.81
CA LEU A 287 -0.17 18.30 -22.74
C LEU A 287 -0.02 17.42 -23.99
N MET A 288 0.11 18.02 -25.16
CA MET A 288 0.29 17.31 -26.42
C MET A 288 1.64 16.60 -26.51
N LEU A 289 2.71 17.18 -25.99
CA LEU A 289 4.04 16.55 -25.93
C LEU A 289 4.10 15.37 -24.97
N GLY A 290 3.33 15.41 -23.86
CA GLY A 290 3.22 14.30 -22.90
C GLY A 290 4.50 13.94 -22.13
N GLN A 291 5.55 14.76 -22.23
CA GLN A 291 6.88 14.46 -21.69
C GLN A 291 7.21 15.22 -20.40
N THR A 292 6.25 15.90 -19.80
CA THR A 292 6.47 16.74 -18.62
C THR A 292 5.95 16.10 -17.34
N PRO A 293 6.66 16.27 -16.19
CA PRO A 293 6.16 15.84 -14.88
C PRO A 293 4.81 16.46 -14.51
N ALA A 294 4.47 17.63 -15.07
CA ALA A 294 3.24 18.37 -14.82
C ALA A 294 1.96 17.59 -15.16
N PHE A 295 2.04 16.60 -16.05
CA PHE A 295 0.90 15.76 -16.42
C PHE A 295 1.10 14.29 -16.06
N ASN A 296 2.16 13.97 -15.33
CA ASN A 296 2.44 12.60 -14.90
C ASN A 296 1.49 12.22 -13.76
N ALA A 297 0.26 11.90 -14.14
CA ALA A 297 -0.80 11.44 -13.25
C ALA A 297 -1.35 10.10 -13.75
N ASP A 298 -1.96 9.36 -12.85
CA ASP A 298 -2.54 8.03 -13.10
C ASP A 298 -4.05 8.01 -12.82
N LEU A 299 -4.49 8.90 -11.92
CA LEU A 299 -5.90 9.15 -11.63
C LEU A 299 -6.20 10.62 -11.84
N ALA A 300 -7.46 10.95 -12.07
CA ALA A 300 -7.92 12.34 -12.07
C ALA A 300 -9.26 12.48 -11.38
N VAL A 301 -9.41 13.51 -10.55
CA VAL A 301 -10.71 13.96 -10.06
C VAL A 301 -11.36 14.77 -11.17
N SER A 302 -12.35 14.17 -11.83
CA SER A 302 -13.06 14.80 -12.93
C SER A 302 -14.10 15.78 -12.37
N ASP A 303 -13.78 17.06 -12.43
CA ASP A 303 -14.67 18.14 -12.04
C ASP A 303 -14.80 19.19 -13.17
N PRO A 304 -15.80 20.08 -13.12
CA PRO A 304 -16.02 21.09 -14.18
C PRO A 304 -14.83 22.03 -14.36
N ALA A 305 -14.07 22.37 -13.31
CA ALA A 305 -12.95 23.30 -13.39
C ALA A 305 -11.77 22.67 -14.12
N LEU A 306 -11.45 21.40 -13.84
CA LEU A 306 -10.42 20.64 -14.57
C LEU A 306 -10.79 20.51 -16.06
N LEU A 307 -12.02 20.08 -16.34
CA LEU A 307 -12.47 19.90 -17.74
C LEU A 307 -12.43 21.21 -18.52
N LYS A 308 -12.83 22.32 -17.88
CA LYS A 308 -12.75 23.65 -18.47
C LYS A 308 -11.32 24.05 -18.76
N ALA A 309 -10.40 23.90 -17.80
CA ALA A 309 -8.99 24.28 -17.95
C ALA A 309 -8.31 23.49 -19.09
N VAL A 310 -8.59 22.18 -19.19
CA VAL A 310 -8.10 21.35 -20.30
C VAL A 310 -8.63 21.85 -21.66
N ASN A 311 -9.95 22.12 -21.76
CA ASN A 311 -10.55 22.62 -22.99
C ASN A 311 -9.98 23.97 -23.40
N GLU A 312 -9.90 24.95 -22.49
CA GLU A 312 -9.38 26.31 -22.74
C GLU A 312 -7.93 26.25 -23.26
N SER A 313 -7.10 25.41 -22.67
CA SER A 313 -5.72 25.20 -23.10
C SER A 313 -5.60 24.65 -24.51
N LEU A 314 -6.41 23.64 -24.84
CA LEU A 314 -6.42 23.03 -26.18
C LEU A 314 -7.05 23.92 -27.23
N ASP A 315 -8.11 24.66 -26.90
CA ASP A 315 -8.76 25.60 -27.80
C ASP A 315 -7.83 26.77 -28.14
N ALA A 316 -7.01 27.22 -27.18
CA ALA A 316 -5.97 28.24 -27.41
C ALA A 316 -4.88 27.73 -28.35
N LEU A 317 -4.39 26.50 -28.14
CA LEU A 317 -3.43 25.85 -29.04
C LEU A 317 -4.00 25.64 -30.43
N GLN A 318 -5.25 25.18 -30.52
CA GLN A 318 -5.93 24.93 -31.80
C GLN A 318 -6.03 26.19 -32.65
N ARG A 319 -6.34 27.36 -32.06
CA ARG A 319 -6.36 28.64 -32.77
C ARG A 319 -5.02 28.97 -33.41
N GLN A 320 -3.89 28.71 -32.73
CA GLN A 320 -2.54 28.94 -33.29
C GLN A 320 -2.28 27.96 -34.45
N ILE A 321 -2.62 26.67 -34.31
CA ILE A 321 -2.43 25.68 -35.38
C ILE A 321 -3.28 26.01 -36.60
N GLN A 322 -4.54 26.37 -36.41
CA GLN A 322 -5.48 26.65 -37.48
C GLN A 322 -5.05 27.87 -38.30
N SER A 323 -4.41 28.88 -37.66
CA SER A 323 -3.90 30.07 -38.36
C SER A 323 -2.71 29.78 -39.26
N LEU A 324 -2.00 28.67 -39.04
CA LEU A 324 -0.80 28.30 -39.81
C LEU A 324 -1.11 27.29 -40.92
N ASP A 325 -1.92 26.25 -40.63
CA ASP A 325 -2.15 25.14 -41.57
C ASP A 325 -3.47 24.42 -41.28
N ALA A 326 -4.37 24.44 -42.27
CA ALA A 326 -5.65 23.75 -42.18
C ALA A 326 -5.52 22.22 -42.10
N GLY A 327 -4.52 21.62 -42.75
CA GLY A 327 -4.22 20.19 -42.66
C GLY A 327 -3.73 19.80 -41.29
N ALA A 328 -2.86 20.63 -40.71
CA ALA A 328 -2.38 20.46 -39.32
C ALA A 328 -3.53 20.55 -38.30
N ASN A 329 -4.49 21.44 -38.53
CA ASN A 329 -5.70 21.50 -37.68
C ASN A 329 -6.53 20.20 -37.78
N GLY A 330 -6.63 19.59 -38.96
CA GLY A 330 -7.25 18.25 -39.11
C GLY A 330 -6.52 17.17 -38.31
N ALA A 331 -5.19 17.14 -38.37
CA ALA A 331 -4.37 16.22 -37.57
C ALA A 331 -4.51 16.45 -36.04
N PHE A 332 -4.59 17.72 -35.62
CA PHE A 332 -4.83 18.09 -34.22
C PHE A 332 -6.21 17.63 -33.73
N ASN A 333 -7.26 17.78 -34.55
CA ASN A 333 -8.60 17.28 -34.18
C ASN A 333 -8.61 15.75 -33.99
N GLN A 334 -7.88 15.01 -34.85
CA GLN A 334 -7.73 13.55 -34.70
C GLN A 334 -6.93 13.20 -33.42
N TRP A 335 -5.89 13.96 -33.10
CA TRP A 335 -5.16 13.81 -31.86
C TRP A 335 -6.07 14.05 -30.64
N ARG A 336 -6.82 15.17 -30.65
CA ARG A 336 -7.75 15.52 -29.55
C ARG A 336 -8.82 14.45 -29.34
N GLU A 337 -9.37 13.87 -30.42
CA GLU A 337 -10.35 12.79 -30.34
C GLU A 337 -9.78 11.56 -29.64
N ARG A 338 -8.56 11.16 -29.99
CA ARG A 338 -7.93 9.96 -29.42
C ARG A 338 -7.39 10.16 -28.01
N HIS A 339 -6.82 11.31 -27.74
CA HIS A 339 -5.99 11.55 -26.54
C HIS A 339 -6.66 12.42 -25.48
N VAL A 340 -7.84 12.98 -25.73
CA VAL A 340 -8.48 13.92 -24.80
C VAL A 340 -9.99 13.78 -24.70
N ASN A 341 -10.70 13.64 -25.82
CA ASN A 341 -12.18 13.70 -25.79
C ASN A 341 -12.81 12.64 -24.90
N GLY A 342 -12.21 11.46 -24.77
CA GLY A 342 -12.63 10.44 -23.80
C GLY A 342 -12.55 10.91 -22.33
N ALA A 343 -11.59 11.78 -22.00
CA ALA A 343 -11.46 12.37 -20.67
C ALA A 343 -12.47 13.52 -20.46
N LEU A 344 -12.77 14.29 -21.51
CA LEU A 344 -13.65 15.45 -21.45
C LEU A 344 -15.15 15.09 -21.44
N ASN A 345 -15.53 13.92 -21.95
CA ASN A 345 -16.91 13.46 -22.01
C ASN A 345 -17.43 13.15 -20.60
N ALA A 346 -17.99 14.16 -19.94
CA ALA A 346 -18.60 14.03 -18.62
C ALA A 346 -20.01 13.39 -18.76
N SER A 347 -20.11 12.09 -18.55
CA SER A 347 -21.40 11.39 -18.51
C SER A 347 -21.73 10.97 -17.07
N GLY A 348 -22.61 11.73 -16.43
CA GLY A 348 -23.20 11.41 -15.12
C GLY A 348 -22.30 11.62 -13.89
N SER A 349 -22.94 11.78 -12.73
CA SER A 349 -22.28 12.06 -11.44
C SER A 349 -21.49 10.87 -10.88
N ASP A 350 -21.88 9.65 -11.24
CA ASP A 350 -21.36 8.40 -10.66
C ASP A 350 -20.46 7.63 -11.64
N ASN A 351 -19.85 8.35 -12.59
CA ASN A 351 -19.07 7.75 -13.66
C ASN A 351 -17.58 7.57 -13.27
N VAL A 352 -17.06 6.39 -13.60
CA VAL A 352 -15.64 6.05 -13.57
C VAL A 352 -15.23 5.58 -14.95
N ARG A 353 -14.15 6.12 -15.51
CA ARG A 353 -13.70 5.76 -16.86
C ARG A 353 -12.19 5.75 -17.01
N LEU A 354 -11.71 4.89 -17.87
CA LEU A 354 -10.34 4.88 -18.36
C LEU A 354 -10.27 5.70 -19.65
N ALA A 355 -9.56 6.80 -19.63
CA ALA A 355 -9.41 7.71 -20.75
C ALA A 355 -7.95 8.14 -20.92
N MET A 356 -7.60 8.64 -22.10
CA MET A 356 -6.32 9.28 -22.33
C MET A 356 -6.41 10.77 -22.02
N LEU A 357 -5.38 11.32 -21.39
CA LEU A 357 -5.14 12.77 -21.31
C LEU A 357 -3.72 13.05 -21.81
N GLY A 358 -3.61 13.54 -23.04
CA GLY A 358 -2.33 13.58 -23.75
C GLY A 358 -1.80 12.16 -23.97
N ALA A 359 -0.57 11.90 -23.60
CA ALA A 359 0.04 10.58 -23.70
C ALA A 359 -0.32 9.63 -22.55
N HIS A 360 -0.93 10.13 -21.46
CA HIS A 360 -1.14 9.37 -20.22
C HIS A 360 -2.52 8.74 -20.13
N PRO A 361 -2.61 7.42 -19.85
CA PRO A 361 -3.87 6.78 -19.49
C PRO A 361 -4.24 7.17 -18.06
N LEU A 362 -5.45 7.69 -17.85
CA LEU A 362 -5.97 8.12 -16.57
C LEU A 362 -7.23 7.36 -16.17
N LEU A 363 -7.31 6.97 -14.91
CA LEU A 363 -8.56 6.63 -14.25
C LEU A 363 -9.28 7.93 -13.88
N MET A 364 -10.25 8.34 -14.72
CA MET A 364 -11.08 9.53 -14.49
C MET A 364 -12.21 9.17 -13.54
N ILE A 365 -12.22 9.75 -12.35
CA ILE A 365 -13.24 9.52 -11.32
C ILE A 365 -13.99 10.82 -11.10
N ASN A 366 -15.30 10.81 -11.35
CA ASN A 366 -16.12 11.99 -11.08
C ASN A 366 -16.10 12.29 -9.57
N GLN A 367 -16.05 13.57 -9.20
CA GLN A 367 -16.00 13.99 -7.79
C GLN A 367 -17.13 13.36 -6.94
N GLY A 368 -18.33 13.17 -7.50
CA GLY A 368 -19.46 12.53 -6.82
C GLY A 368 -19.34 11.00 -6.75
N ALA A 369 -18.49 10.38 -7.59
CA ALA A 369 -18.30 8.93 -7.65
C ALA A 369 -17.16 8.41 -6.74
N ALA A 370 -16.38 9.27 -6.12
CA ALA A 370 -15.13 8.88 -5.46
C ALA A 370 -15.34 7.79 -4.39
N THR A 371 -16.31 7.95 -3.50
CA THR A 371 -16.61 6.98 -2.43
C THR A 371 -17.01 5.62 -3.02
N LYS A 372 -17.92 5.61 -4.00
CA LYS A 372 -18.40 4.39 -4.67
C LYS A 372 -17.28 3.70 -5.46
N ALA A 373 -16.43 4.47 -6.15
CA ALA A 373 -15.27 3.96 -6.87
C ALA A 373 -14.26 3.30 -5.93
N ILE A 374 -13.98 3.92 -4.78
CA ILE A 374 -13.11 3.36 -3.75
C ILE A 374 -13.68 2.05 -3.23
N GLY A 375 -14.98 1.98 -2.95
CA GLY A 375 -15.66 0.76 -2.55
C GLY A 375 -15.48 -0.36 -3.58
N LEU A 376 -15.74 -0.06 -4.86
CA LEU A 376 -15.55 -1.01 -5.96
C LEU A 376 -14.10 -1.53 -6.05
N PHE A 377 -13.11 -0.63 -6.07
CA PHE A 377 -11.71 -1.00 -6.30
C PHE A 377 -11.04 -1.64 -5.07
N SER A 378 -11.49 -1.33 -3.85
CA SER A 378 -10.90 -1.85 -2.61
C SER A 378 -11.43 -3.22 -2.20
N THR A 379 -12.36 -3.80 -2.93
CA THR A 379 -13.04 -5.04 -2.60
C THR A 379 -12.87 -6.11 -3.69
N ALA A 380 -13.48 -7.28 -3.46
CA ALA A 380 -13.55 -8.34 -4.47
C ALA A 380 -14.30 -7.92 -5.74
N TRP A 381 -15.10 -6.86 -5.69
CA TRP A 381 -15.84 -6.29 -6.80
C TRP A 381 -14.94 -5.72 -7.92
N ASN A 382 -13.67 -5.39 -7.60
CA ASN A 382 -12.68 -4.95 -8.59
C ASN A 382 -12.59 -5.89 -9.80
N LYS A 383 -12.76 -7.20 -9.59
CA LYS A 383 -12.77 -8.20 -10.67
C LYS A 383 -13.92 -8.03 -11.67
N LEU A 384 -14.95 -7.27 -11.32
CA LEU A 384 -16.09 -6.95 -12.18
C LEU A 384 -15.86 -5.69 -13.04
N ALA A 385 -14.84 -4.90 -12.73
CA ALA A 385 -14.52 -3.67 -13.45
C ALA A 385 -13.83 -3.95 -14.81
N ARG A 386 -14.41 -4.87 -15.62
CA ARG A 386 -13.91 -5.38 -16.90
C ARG A 386 -14.32 -4.53 -18.11
N THR A 387 -14.58 -3.25 -17.90
CA THR A 387 -14.96 -2.29 -18.94
C THR A 387 -14.12 -1.03 -18.85
N ARG A 388 -14.05 -0.25 -19.93
CA ARG A 388 -13.36 1.06 -19.92
C ARG A 388 -14.15 2.15 -19.20
N GLN A 389 -15.45 1.96 -19.03
CA GLN A 389 -16.34 2.92 -18.35
C GLN A 389 -17.44 2.16 -17.63
N LEU A 390 -17.76 2.61 -16.42
CA LEU A 390 -18.92 2.12 -15.68
C LEU A 390 -19.50 3.22 -14.77
N THR A 391 -20.76 3.04 -14.39
CA THR A 391 -21.43 3.85 -13.38
C THR A 391 -21.63 2.99 -12.14
N VAL A 392 -21.12 3.45 -10.99
CA VAL A 392 -21.30 2.76 -9.72
C VAL A 392 -22.56 3.31 -9.07
N GLY A 393 -23.68 2.64 -9.23
CA GLY A 393 -24.97 3.04 -8.64
C GLY A 393 -24.94 2.94 -7.12
N GLU A 394 -24.59 1.76 -6.61
CA GLU A 394 -24.47 1.48 -5.18
C GLU A 394 -23.35 0.45 -4.95
N GLU A 395 -22.62 0.63 -3.88
CA GLU A 395 -21.66 -0.34 -3.38
C GLU A 395 -21.84 -0.45 -1.86
N ALA A 396 -22.19 -1.62 -1.39
CA ALA A 396 -22.27 -1.90 0.04
C ALA A 396 -21.11 -2.78 0.45
N ASN A 397 -20.41 -2.37 1.50
CA ASN A 397 -19.42 -3.24 2.14
C ASN A 397 -20.13 -4.48 2.68
N MET A 398 -19.76 -5.65 2.17
CA MET A 398 -20.25 -6.90 2.75
C MET A 398 -19.80 -6.98 4.21
N PRO A 399 -20.72 -7.29 5.15
CA PRO A 399 -20.34 -7.50 6.53
C PRO A 399 -19.24 -8.56 6.60
N LEU A 400 -18.16 -8.26 7.32
CA LEU A 400 -17.05 -9.20 7.47
C LEU A 400 -17.50 -10.43 8.30
N SER A 401 -18.47 -10.24 9.19
CA SER A 401 -18.98 -11.29 10.07
C SER A 401 -20.27 -10.87 10.76
N ASP A 402 -21.19 -11.79 10.91
CA ASP A 402 -22.43 -11.60 11.68
C ASP A 402 -22.26 -12.01 13.16
N ASP A 403 -21.32 -12.92 13.45
CA ASP A 403 -21.07 -13.51 14.77
C ASP A 403 -19.86 -12.94 15.53
N GLY A 404 -19.26 -11.90 15.01
CA GLY A 404 -18.05 -11.27 15.58
C GLY A 404 -16.74 -11.99 15.25
N ARG A 405 -16.76 -13.03 14.37
CA ARG A 405 -15.57 -13.72 13.92
C ARG A 405 -15.23 -13.33 12.49
N VAL A 406 -14.04 -12.82 12.27
CA VAL A 406 -13.55 -12.45 10.94
C VAL A 406 -12.48 -13.43 10.50
N ALA A 407 -12.75 -14.20 9.46
CA ALA A 407 -11.78 -15.14 8.91
C ALA A 407 -10.51 -14.42 8.44
N LEU A 408 -9.33 -14.95 8.78
CA LEU A 408 -8.04 -14.38 8.35
C LEU A 408 -7.88 -14.35 6.82
N THR A 409 -8.60 -15.23 6.11
CA THR A 409 -8.67 -15.22 4.64
C THR A 409 -9.29 -13.94 4.07
N ARG A 410 -10.18 -13.30 4.81
CA ARG A 410 -10.76 -11.99 4.44
C ARG A 410 -9.84 -10.81 4.79
N LEU A 411 -8.81 -11.08 5.58
CA LEU A 411 -7.81 -10.12 6.05
C LEU A 411 -6.45 -10.31 5.32
N GLY A 412 -6.48 -10.83 4.10
CA GLY A 412 -5.27 -11.02 3.30
C GLY A 412 -4.47 -12.29 3.60
N GLY A 413 -4.86 -13.08 4.61
CA GLY A 413 -4.23 -14.35 4.93
C GLY A 413 -4.58 -15.41 3.88
N LYS A 414 -3.60 -15.98 3.21
CA LYS A 414 -3.83 -17.07 2.25
C LYS A 414 -3.78 -18.41 2.98
N PRO A 415 -4.86 -19.23 2.97
CA PRO A 415 -4.80 -20.59 3.48
C PRO A 415 -3.88 -21.41 2.57
N GLY A 416 -3.19 -22.38 3.12
CA GLY A 416 -2.28 -23.22 2.36
C GLY A 416 -1.19 -23.82 3.22
N SER A 417 -0.28 -24.55 2.58
CA SER A 417 0.85 -25.17 3.23
C SER A 417 2.05 -24.22 3.24
N VAL A 418 2.73 -24.17 4.37
CA VAL A 418 4.03 -23.54 4.57
C VAL A 418 5.06 -24.65 4.79
N ASP A 419 6.09 -24.67 3.97
CA ASP A 419 7.16 -25.65 4.10
C ASP A 419 8.18 -25.18 5.15
N VAL A 420 8.26 -25.92 6.25
CA VAL A 420 9.13 -25.58 7.38
C VAL A 420 10.40 -26.44 7.30
N LEU A 421 11.53 -25.84 6.99
CA LEU A 421 12.86 -26.49 7.13
C LEU A 421 13.28 -26.48 8.61
N ALA A 422 13.69 -25.37 9.15
CA ALA A 422 13.94 -25.14 10.57
C ALA A 422 12.95 -24.13 11.13
N LYS A 423 12.69 -23.06 10.40
CA LYS A 423 11.74 -21.99 10.73
C LYS A 423 11.02 -21.52 9.47
N ALA A 424 9.73 -21.20 9.61
CA ALA A 424 8.95 -20.54 8.57
C ALA A 424 7.85 -19.70 9.20
N ASP A 425 7.49 -18.60 8.54
CA ASP A 425 6.46 -17.69 9.00
C ASP A 425 5.29 -17.64 8.02
N TRP A 426 4.10 -17.52 8.55
CA TRP A 426 2.88 -17.16 7.83
C TRP A 426 2.28 -15.90 8.42
N SER A 427 1.65 -15.04 7.62
CA SER A 427 1.05 -13.83 8.12
C SER A 427 -0.21 -13.39 7.38
N ALA A 428 -1.04 -12.62 8.08
CA ALA A 428 -2.20 -11.90 7.55
C ALA A 428 -2.18 -10.48 8.09
N SER A 429 -2.19 -9.48 7.20
CA SER A 429 -2.13 -8.07 7.60
C SER A 429 -3.41 -7.35 7.25
N PHE A 430 -3.89 -6.48 8.15
CA PHE A 430 -5.12 -5.73 7.98
C PHE A 430 -5.10 -4.38 8.71
N PRO A 431 -5.73 -3.35 8.14
CA PRO A 431 -6.02 -2.12 8.85
C PRO A 431 -7.07 -2.37 9.93
N LEU A 432 -6.89 -1.80 11.13
CA LEU A 432 -7.86 -1.91 12.21
C LEU A 432 -9.25 -1.39 11.78
N GLY A 433 -9.27 -0.31 11.00
CA GLY A 433 -10.48 0.27 10.45
C GLY A 433 -11.31 -0.66 9.55
N THR A 434 -10.70 -1.71 8.99
CA THR A 434 -11.42 -2.69 8.18
C THR A 434 -12.31 -3.58 9.05
N VAL A 435 -11.84 -3.93 10.25
CA VAL A 435 -12.55 -4.84 11.17
C VAL A 435 -13.39 -4.11 12.20
N ALA A 436 -12.98 -2.91 12.61
CA ALA A 436 -13.62 -2.14 13.69
C ALA A 436 -14.81 -1.26 13.22
N TYR A 437 -15.39 -1.54 12.07
CA TYR A 437 -16.41 -0.67 11.42
C TYR A 437 -17.70 -0.46 12.26
N ASP A 438 -17.98 -1.33 13.23
CA ASP A 438 -19.15 -1.27 14.12
C ASP A 438 -18.77 -0.96 15.58
N GLY A 439 -17.53 -0.53 15.82
CA GLY A 439 -17.01 -0.22 17.16
C GLY A 439 -16.53 -1.45 17.94
N ARG A 440 -16.57 -2.66 17.34
CA ARG A 440 -15.90 -3.85 17.89
C ARG A 440 -14.46 -3.88 17.44
N VAL A 441 -13.56 -4.37 18.29
CA VAL A 441 -12.12 -4.50 17.98
C VAL A 441 -11.67 -5.95 18.19
N PRO A 442 -10.55 -6.38 17.58
CA PRO A 442 -9.99 -7.71 17.81
C PRO A 442 -9.62 -7.94 19.28
N VAL A 443 -10.18 -8.97 19.91
CA VAL A 443 -9.92 -9.36 21.31
C VAL A 443 -9.23 -10.71 21.42
N SER A 444 -9.32 -11.56 20.40
CA SER A 444 -8.56 -12.82 20.32
C SER A 444 -8.27 -13.20 18.87
N ALA A 445 -7.22 -13.98 18.69
CA ALA A 445 -6.87 -14.61 17.42
C ALA A 445 -6.81 -16.11 17.59
N ALA A 446 -7.47 -16.84 16.68
CA ALA A 446 -7.45 -18.28 16.60
C ALA A 446 -6.88 -18.72 15.24
N VAL A 447 -5.77 -19.45 15.26
CA VAL A 447 -5.15 -20.01 14.06
C VAL A 447 -5.31 -21.52 14.09
N ASP A 448 -5.99 -22.04 13.10
CA ASP A 448 -6.18 -23.48 12.91
C ASP A 448 -5.10 -24.00 11.96
N VAL A 449 -4.32 -24.95 12.41
CA VAL A 449 -3.20 -25.54 11.67
C VAL A 449 -3.33 -27.05 11.58
N SER A 450 -2.68 -27.65 10.60
CA SER A 450 -2.49 -29.09 10.49
C SER A 450 -1.03 -29.34 10.11
N ALA A 451 -0.30 -30.01 10.99
CA ALA A 451 1.12 -30.32 10.81
C ALA A 451 1.29 -31.78 10.38
N ALA A 452 2.06 -32.01 9.30
CA ALA A 452 2.27 -33.36 8.77
C ALA A 452 2.98 -34.26 9.77
N PRO A 453 2.65 -35.58 9.82
CA PRO A 453 3.30 -36.50 10.74
C PRO A 453 4.76 -36.81 10.36
N GLY A 454 5.57 -37.12 11.37
CA GLY A 454 6.85 -37.81 11.19
C GLY A 454 8.05 -36.97 10.79
N ALA A 455 7.95 -35.66 10.71
CA ALA A 455 9.04 -34.83 10.17
C ALA A 455 9.81 -34.01 11.21
N SER A 456 9.65 -34.30 12.49
CA SER A 456 10.39 -33.60 13.55
C SER A 456 10.77 -34.57 14.68
N GLY A 457 12.01 -34.49 15.18
CA GLY A 457 12.48 -35.28 16.31
C GLY A 457 11.85 -34.90 17.65
N THR A 458 11.41 -33.65 17.75
CA THR A 458 10.63 -33.10 18.87
C THR A 458 9.37 -32.43 18.35
N PRO A 459 8.30 -32.33 19.16
CA PRO A 459 7.11 -31.61 18.72
C PRO A 459 7.43 -30.20 18.22
N PRO A 460 7.00 -29.82 17.00
CA PRO A 460 7.23 -28.48 16.49
C PRO A 460 6.51 -27.43 17.35
N VAL A 461 7.02 -26.21 17.37
CA VAL A 461 6.41 -25.10 18.09
C VAL A 461 5.85 -24.08 17.09
N ALA A 462 4.61 -23.67 17.32
CA ALA A 462 4.01 -22.56 16.62
C ALA A 462 3.83 -21.39 17.59
N SER A 463 4.42 -20.26 17.27
CA SER A 463 4.32 -19.02 18.04
C SER A 463 3.44 -18.02 17.31
N LEU A 464 2.42 -17.52 17.99
CA LEU A 464 1.44 -16.57 17.46
C LEU A 464 1.79 -15.16 17.93
N PHE A 465 1.95 -14.25 16.97
CA PHE A 465 2.24 -12.84 17.21
C PHE A 465 1.11 -11.96 16.68
N LEU A 466 0.86 -10.87 17.35
CA LEU A 466 0.20 -9.70 16.78
C LEU A 466 1.24 -8.57 16.70
N ASN A 467 1.49 -8.08 15.50
CA ASN A 467 2.61 -7.18 15.23
C ASN A 467 3.92 -7.84 15.72
N ASP A 468 4.66 -7.20 16.60
CA ASP A 468 5.89 -7.75 17.18
C ASP A 468 5.68 -8.38 18.57
N TYR A 469 4.43 -8.40 19.09
CA TYR A 469 4.12 -8.96 20.38
C TYR A 469 3.77 -10.45 20.29
N LEU A 470 4.48 -11.30 21.02
CA LEU A 470 4.14 -12.69 21.20
C LEU A 470 2.87 -12.78 22.07
N ILE A 471 1.75 -13.22 21.48
CA ILE A 471 0.48 -13.34 22.19
C ILE A 471 0.14 -14.78 22.59
N GLY A 472 0.75 -15.77 21.96
CA GLY A 472 0.54 -17.18 22.30
C GLY A 472 1.55 -18.11 21.64
N ALA A 473 1.68 -19.32 22.18
CA ALA A 473 2.48 -20.38 21.60
C ALA A 473 1.88 -21.75 21.93
N ALA A 474 2.07 -22.71 21.04
CA ALA A 474 1.66 -24.09 21.24
C ALA A 474 2.64 -25.07 20.62
N GLN A 475 2.84 -26.23 21.26
CA GLN A 475 3.47 -27.37 20.62
C GLN A 475 2.44 -28.05 19.70
N LEU A 476 2.89 -28.44 18.49
CA LEU A 476 2.05 -29.12 17.51
C LEU A 476 2.19 -30.64 17.66
N THR A 477 1.07 -31.35 17.63
CA THR A 477 1.07 -32.81 17.73
C THR A 477 1.66 -33.51 16.51
N ALA A 478 1.72 -32.82 15.37
CA ALA A 478 2.27 -33.34 14.10
C ALA A 478 1.68 -34.71 13.70
N ASP A 479 0.37 -34.85 13.81
CA ASP A 479 -0.40 -36.05 13.49
C ASP A 479 -1.30 -35.90 12.26
N GLY A 480 -1.20 -34.76 11.58
CA GLY A 480 -2.05 -34.39 10.43
C GLY A 480 -3.44 -33.91 10.81
N GLN A 481 -3.80 -33.91 12.09
CA GLN A 481 -5.11 -33.44 12.55
C GLN A 481 -5.10 -31.91 12.73
N LYS A 482 -6.32 -31.35 12.71
CA LYS A 482 -6.52 -29.95 13.01
C LYS A 482 -6.18 -29.65 14.47
N GLN A 483 -5.31 -28.70 14.68
CA GLN A 483 -4.99 -28.15 15.99
C GLN A 483 -5.22 -26.64 15.99
N ARG A 484 -5.82 -26.10 17.05
CA ARG A 484 -6.09 -24.68 17.22
C ARG A 484 -5.08 -24.05 18.16
N ILE A 485 -4.51 -22.93 17.72
CA ILE A 485 -3.72 -22.03 18.54
C ILE A 485 -4.57 -20.79 18.75
N GLU A 486 -4.98 -20.55 19.99
CA GLU A 486 -5.83 -19.41 20.34
C GLU A 486 -5.15 -18.57 21.39
N ALA A 487 -5.20 -17.26 21.22
CA ALA A 487 -4.60 -16.31 22.15
C ALA A 487 -5.47 -15.04 22.26
N ARG A 488 -5.50 -14.48 23.47
CA ARG A 488 -6.09 -13.16 23.71
C ARG A 488 -5.18 -12.10 23.08
N ILE A 489 -5.79 -11.09 22.50
CA ILE A 489 -5.10 -9.91 21.97
C ILE A 489 -5.10 -8.83 23.05
N PRO A 490 -3.92 -8.46 23.59
CA PRO A 490 -3.80 -7.32 24.49
C PRO A 490 -4.06 -6.01 23.74
N ARG A 491 -4.70 -5.05 24.39
CA ARG A 491 -4.98 -3.74 23.76
C ARG A 491 -3.71 -3.02 23.29
N TYR A 492 -2.64 -3.11 24.07
CA TYR A 492 -1.36 -2.50 23.73
C TYR A 492 -0.68 -3.08 22.48
N ALA A 493 -1.09 -4.27 22.04
CA ALA A 493 -0.58 -4.88 20.81
C ALA A 493 -1.31 -4.42 19.55
N LEU A 494 -2.49 -3.78 19.69
CA LEU A 494 -3.25 -3.23 18.56
C LEU A 494 -2.63 -1.93 18.06
N ALA A 495 -2.62 -1.77 16.74
CA ALA A 495 -2.19 -0.56 16.04
C ALA A 495 -3.19 -0.21 14.92
N ALA A 496 -3.00 0.92 14.24
CA ALA A 496 -3.80 1.26 13.06
C ALA A 496 -3.64 0.22 11.93
N GLN A 497 -2.43 -0.34 11.77
CA GLN A 497 -2.14 -1.48 10.89
C GLN A 497 -1.73 -2.68 11.76
N ASN A 498 -2.31 -3.83 11.50
CA ASN A 498 -2.08 -5.03 12.30
C ASN A 498 -1.65 -6.21 11.43
N THR A 499 -0.74 -7.02 11.96
CA THR A 499 -0.28 -8.25 11.34
C THR A 499 -0.37 -9.40 12.33
N VAL A 500 -1.25 -10.36 12.06
CA VAL A 500 -1.23 -11.67 12.73
C VAL A 500 -0.16 -12.51 12.04
N ARG A 501 0.85 -12.92 12.77
CA ARG A 501 1.96 -13.74 12.27
C ARG A 501 2.07 -15.03 13.09
N VAL A 502 2.20 -16.16 12.39
CA VAL A 502 2.51 -17.46 13.02
C VAL A 502 3.89 -17.88 12.58
N SER A 503 4.77 -18.08 13.55
CA SER A 503 6.14 -18.57 13.33
C SER A 503 6.21 -20.04 13.74
N PHE A 504 6.51 -20.90 12.77
CA PHE A 504 6.71 -22.32 12.98
C PHE A 504 8.20 -22.61 13.16
N GLN A 505 8.54 -23.40 14.18
CA GLN A 505 9.90 -23.83 14.45
C GLN A 505 9.91 -25.34 14.74
N ARG A 506 10.86 -26.03 14.12
CA ARG A 506 11.08 -27.47 14.35
C ARG A 506 12.56 -27.79 14.52
N GLN A 507 12.82 -28.98 15.07
CA GLN A 507 14.13 -29.61 15.05
C GLN A 507 14.14 -30.75 14.04
N PRO A 508 15.21 -30.91 13.22
CA PRO A 508 15.36 -32.06 12.33
C PRO A 508 15.30 -33.37 13.10
N VAL A 509 14.83 -34.41 12.41
CA VAL A 509 14.71 -35.79 13.00
C VAL A 509 16.05 -36.41 13.31
N SER A 510 17.08 -36.06 12.55
CA SER A 510 18.41 -36.68 12.63
C SER A 510 19.38 -35.81 13.45
N ASP A 511 20.02 -36.43 14.45
CA ASP A 511 21.10 -35.80 15.22
C ASP A 511 22.44 -35.77 14.41
N LEU A 512 22.51 -36.50 13.30
CA LEU A 512 23.74 -36.71 12.55
C LEU A 512 24.13 -35.54 11.64
N CYS A 513 23.26 -34.55 11.46
CA CYS A 513 23.53 -33.35 10.65
C CYS A 513 24.05 -33.60 9.22
N ARG A 514 23.88 -34.82 8.71
CA ARG A 514 24.36 -35.26 7.39
C ARG A 514 23.26 -35.46 6.36
N GLU A 515 22.03 -35.42 6.83
CA GLU A 515 20.85 -35.57 5.97
C GLU A 515 20.36 -34.22 5.50
N THR A 516 20.03 -34.10 4.21
CA THR A 516 19.33 -32.93 3.71
C THR A 516 17.97 -32.85 4.40
N PRO A 517 17.66 -31.82 5.16
CA PRO A 517 16.40 -31.74 5.84
C PRO A 517 15.27 -31.67 4.82
N GLN A 518 14.30 -32.55 4.98
CA GLN A 518 13.06 -32.46 4.20
C GLN A 518 12.19 -31.35 4.77
N ALA A 519 11.57 -30.59 3.88
CA ALA A 519 10.57 -29.61 4.27
C ALA A 519 9.39 -30.30 4.96
N PHE A 520 8.94 -29.69 6.05
CA PHE A 520 7.82 -30.18 6.84
C PHE A 520 6.61 -29.28 6.56
N PRO A 521 5.59 -29.77 5.85
CA PRO A 521 4.45 -28.96 5.54
C PRO A 521 3.55 -28.74 6.77
N VAL A 522 3.29 -27.50 7.07
CA VAL A 522 2.25 -27.08 8.02
C VAL A 522 1.20 -26.29 7.26
N SER A 523 -0.03 -26.80 7.26
CA SER A 523 -1.16 -26.15 6.58
C SER A 523 -1.88 -25.19 7.52
N ILE A 524 -2.11 -23.97 7.08
CA ILE A 524 -2.99 -23.00 7.72
C ILE A 524 -4.38 -23.17 7.13
N LEU A 525 -5.36 -23.40 7.99
CA LEU A 525 -6.71 -23.74 7.59
C LEU A 525 -7.60 -22.49 7.43
N PRO A 526 -8.59 -22.53 6.50
CA PRO A 526 -9.51 -21.40 6.27
C PRO A 526 -10.34 -20.99 7.48
N SER A 527 -10.46 -21.86 8.48
CA SER A 527 -11.19 -21.59 9.73
C SER A 527 -10.44 -20.71 10.73
N SER A 528 -9.21 -20.30 10.39
CA SER A 528 -8.44 -19.33 11.18
C SER A 528 -9.11 -17.95 11.15
N HIS A 529 -9.26 -17.30 12.32
CA HIS A 529 -10.03 -16.06 12.44
C HIS A 529 -9.53 -15.19 13.59
N VAL A 530 -9.93 -13.92 13.58
CA VAL A 530 -9.92 -13.04 14.76
C VAL A 530 -11.34 -12.91 15.28
N THR A 531 -11.49 -12.81 16.61
CA THR A 531 -12.77 -12.54 17.27
C THR A 531 -12.84 -11.08 17.66
N LEU A 532 -13.95 -10.43 17.34
CA LEU A 532 -14.22 -9.02 17.64
C LEU A 532 -15.17 -8.91 18.83
N ASP A 533 -14.92 -7.95 19.71
CA ASP A 533 -15.83 -7.63 20.81
C ASP A 533 -15.84 -6.12 21.09
N LYS A 534 -16.88 -5.64 21.76
CA LYS A 534 -16.97 -4.27 22.26
C LYS A 534 -16.20 -4.15 23.56
N ILE A 535 -15.11 -3.45 23.53
CA ILE A 535 -14.31 -3.10 24.71
C ILE A 535 -14.18 -1.59 24.82
N GLY A 536 -13.84 -1.11 26.01
CA GLY A 536 -13.49 0.31 26.18
C GLY A 536 -12.30 0.65 25.29
N LEU A 537 -12.42 1.71 24.50
CA LEU A 537 -11.33 2.20 23.64
C LEU A 537 -10.48 3.18 24.44
N ASP A 538 -9.16 3.01 24.36
CA ASP A 538 -8.21 3.92 25.00
C ASP A 538 -8.24 5.32 24.36
N GLY A 539 -7.80 6.33 25.10
CA GLY A 539 -7.63 7.70 24.61
C GLY A 539 -6.29 7.91 23.91
N ASP A 540 -5.79 6.88 23.19
CA ASP A 540 -4.56 6.89 22.43
C ASP A 540 -4.82 6.76 20.91
N PHE A 541 -3.76 6.79 20.10
CA PHE A 541 -3.87 6.68 18.65
C PHE A 541 -4.52 5.36 18.20
N SER A 542 -4.31 4.26 18.90
CA SER A 542 -4.90 2.96 18.56
C SER A 542 -6.40 2.94 18.82
N GLY A 543 -6.84 3.49 19.96
CA GLY A 543 -8.25 3.65 20.27
C GLY A 543 -8.97 4.60 19.29
N MET A 544 -8.27 5.66 18.85
CA MET A 544 -8.80 6.58 17.84
C MET A 544 -8.96 5.91 16.48
N ALA A 545 -8.02 5.05 16.06
CA ALA A 545 -8.15 4.31 14.80
C ALA A 545 -9.41 3.42 14.77
N ALA A 546 -9.75 2.80 15.91
CA ALA A 546 -10.99 2.03 16.04
C ALA A 546 -12.25 2.91 15.99
N ARG A 547 -12.23 4.08 16.64
CA ARG A 547 -13.35 5.06 16.60
C ARG A 547 -13.58 5.57 15.19
N TYR A 548 -12.51 5.92 14.46
CA TYR A 548 -12.59 6.47 13.10
C TYR A 548 -13.10 5.46 12.06
N ALA A 549 -12.97 4.19 12.33
CA ALA A 549 -13.55 3.16 11.48
C ALA A 549 -15.08 3.18 11.42
N ALA A 550 -15.73 3.57 12.52
CA ALA A 550 -17.19 3.66 12.61
C ALA A 550 -17.75 4.92 11.91
N GLY A 551 -16.96 5.97 11.81
CA GLY A 551 -17.33 7.24 11.17
C GLY A 551 -16.55 8.42 11.76
N THR A 552 -16.17 9.36 10.92
CA THR A 552 -15.28 10.45 11.31
C THR A 552 -15.67 11.74 10.60
N GLN A 553 -15.55 12.85 11.30
CA GLN A 553 -15.61 14.17 10.73
C GLN A 553 -14.18 14.67 10.48
N VAL A 554 -13.79 14.82 9.21
CA VAL A 554 -12.53 15.46 8.83
C VAL A 554 -12.79 16.94 8.65
N VAL A 555 -12.10 17.77 9.41
CA VAL A 555 -12.32 19.22 9.42
C VAL A 555 -11.08 19.94 8.93
N VAL A 556 -11.24 20.76 7.90
CA VAL A 556 -10.17 21.56 7.30
C VAL A 556 -10.58 23.02 7.15
N PRO A 557 -9.68 23.99 7.23
CA PRO A 557 -9.99 25.39 6.92
C PRO A 557 -10.07 25.61 5.41
N GLN A 558 -10.82 26.63 4.98
CA GLN A 558 -10.95 27.02 3.56
C GLN A 558 -9.59 27.20 2.88
N GLY A 559 -8.59 27.71 3.58
CA GLY A 559 -7.23 27.87 3.05
C GLY A 559 -6.54 26.56 2.62
N TYR A 560 -7.06 25.39 3.05
CA TYR A 560 -6.60 24.09 2.57
C TYR A 560 -7.10 23.80 1.15
N LEU A 561 -8.36 24.18 0.87
CA LEU A 561 -8.93 24.05 -0.48
C LEU A 561 -8.27 25.02 -1.48
N ASP A 562 -7.83 26.18 -0.98
CA ASP A 562 -7.15 27.19 -1.80
C ASP A 562 -5.72 26.79 -2.19
N ARG A 563 -5.11 25.85 -1.46
CA ARG A 563 -3.75 25.36 -1.70
C ARG A 563 -3.69 23.84 -1.68
N PRO A 564 -4.39 23.15 -2.60
CA PRO A 564 -4.53 21.70 -2.56
C PRO A 564 -3.21 20.94 -2.72
N ALA A 565 -2.25 21.49 -3.46
CA ALA A 565 -0.94 20.86 -3.67
C ALA A 565 -0.15 20.68 -2.36
N SER A 566 -0.27 21.62 -1.42
CA SER A 566 0.41 21.54 -0.13
C SER A 566 -0.44 20.90 0.97
N SER A 567 -1.75 21.08 0.96
CA SER A 567 -2.62 20.63 2.04
C SER A 567 -3.08 19.17 1.92
N LEU A 568 -3.43 18.72 0.69
CA LEU A 568 -3.89 17.34 0.47
C LEU A 568 -2.88 16.27 0.91
N PRO A 569 -1.56 16.42 0.66
CA PRO A 569 -0.59 15.46 1.17
C PRO A 569 -0.66 15.28 2.70
N HIS A 570 -0.83 16.37 3.46
CA HIS A 570 -0.97 16.30 4.93
C HIS A 570 -2.27 15.60 5.32
N VAL A 571 -3.39 15.98 4.70
CA VAL A 571 -4.69 15.34 5.00
C VAL A 571 -4.65 13.84 4.68
N ILE A 572 -4.13 13.46 3.52
CA ILE A 572 -4.02 12.06 3.10
C ILE A 572 -3.17 11.26 4.08
N ARG A 573 -1.95 11.75 4.39
CA ARG A 573 -1.01 11.05 5.28
C ARG A 573 -1.56 10.86 6.69
N ILE A 574 -2.08 11.93 7.28
CA ILE A 574 -2.57 11.90 8.65
C ILE A 574 -3.88 11.12 8.74
N ALA A 575 -4.82 11.29 7.81
CA ALA A 575 -6.05 10.50 7.79
C ALA A 575 -5.78 9.00 7.61
N SER A 576 -4.83 8.65 6.74
CA SER A 576 -4.39 7.26 6.54
C SER A 576 -3.77 6.68 7.82
N ALA A 577 -2.80 7.39 8.40
CA ALA A 577 -2.12 7.00 9.64
C ALA A 577 -3.07 6.85 10.82
N SER A 578 -4.06 7.74 10.91
CA SER A 578 -5.08 7.75 11.98
C SER A 578 -6.17 6.69 11.81
N GLY A 579 -6.20 5.95 10.71
CA GLY A 579 -7.21 4.92 10.47
C GLY A 579 -8.56 5.45 9.99
N VAL A 580 -8.64 6.72 9.54
CA VAL A 580 -9.88 7.32 9.01
C VAL A 580 -10.39 6.53 7.80
N SER A 581 -11.65 6.13 7.84
CA SER A 581 -12.27 5.41 6.72
C SER A 581 -12.63 6.37 5.57
N PRO A 582 -12.05 6.22 4.37
CA PRO A 582 -12.41 7.07 3.24
C PRO A 582 -13.86 6.84 2.75
N LEU A 583 -14.51 5.76 3.21
CA LEU A 583 -15.90 5.44 2.87
C LEU A 583 -16.92 6.00 3.86
N ARG A 584 -16.51 6.31 5.11
CA ARG A 584 -17.40 6.67 6.22
C ARG A 584 -17.08 8.00 6.87
N ALA A 585 -16.10 8.73 6.36
CA ALA A 585 -15.79 10.04 6.86
C ALA A 585 -16.57 11.11 6.11
N ASP A 586 -16.91 12.21 6.78
CA ASP A 586 -17.48 13.42 6.18
C ASP A 586 -16.45 14.55 6.21
N LEU A 587 -16.33 15.29 5.12
CA LEU A 587 -15.49 16.48 5.06
C LEU A 587 -16.30 17.72 5.48
N ASN A 588 -15.78 18.46 6.45
CA ASN A 588 -16.30 19.75 6.87
C ASN A 588 -15.25 20.84 6.62
N VAL A 589 -15.66 21.90 5.94
CA VAL A 589 -14.80 23.04 5.65
C VAL A 589 -15.21 24.23 6.51
N THR A 590 -14.28 24.77 7.29
CA THR A 590 -14.50 25.98 8.07
C THR A 590 -14.08 27.20 7.28
N THR A 591 -14.97 28.18 7.16
CA THR A 591 -14.67 29.46 6.47
C THR A 591 -13.75 30.36 7.29
N ASP A 592 -13.83 30.25 8.63
CA ASP A 592 -12.95 30.95 9.56
C ASP A 592 -12.09 29.94 10.32
N ALA A 593 -10.78 29.98 10.05
CA ALA A 593 -9.80 29.11 10.70
C ALA A 593 -9.62 29.40 12.21
N GLN A 594 -10.10 30.56 12.70
CA GLN A 594 -10.03 30.95 14.11
C GLN A 594 -11.26 30.51 14.89
N SER A 595 -12.36 30.17 14.21
CA SER A 595 -13.58 29.73 14.87
C SER A 595 -13.46 28.31 15.38
N ALA A 596 -13.60 28.14 16.71
CA ALA A 596 -13.56 26.82 17.32
C ALA A 596 -14.79 25.99 16.96
N ILE A 597 -14.55 24.76 16.47
CA ILE A 597 -15.61 23.82 16.13
C ILE A 597 -16.14 23.10 17.38
N SER A 598 -17.41 22.66 17.32
CA SER A 598 -18.03 21.76 18.31
C SER A 598 -18.41 20.46 17.60
N PRO A 599 -17.54 19.43 17.61
CA PRO A 599 -17.81 18.17 16.92
C PRO A 599 -18.99 17.41 17.55
N ASP A 600 -19.82 16.78 16.71
CA ASP A 600 -20.94 15.92 17.12
C ASP A 600 -20.60 14.41 17.08
N LYS A 601 -19.48 14.06 16.51
CA LYS A 601 -18.92 12.70 16.42
C LYS A 601 -17.39 12.72 16.48
N ALA A 602 -16.76 11.55 16.42
CA ALA A 602 -15.30 11.45 16.34
C ALA A 602 -14.74 12.32 15.19
N PHE A 603 -13.67 13.06 15.43
CA PHE A 603 -13.17 14.07 14.50
C PHE A 603 -11.64 14.05 14.32
N LEU A 604 -11.21 14.48 13.14
CA LEU A 604 -9.82 14.79 12.81
C LEU A 604 -9.77 16.22 12.27
N ALA A 605 -9.23 17.14 13.06
CA ALA A 605 -9.19 18.57 12.75
C ALA A 605 -7.77 18.99 12.31
N PHE A 606 -7.69 19.71 11.19
CA PHE A 606 -6.44 20.25 10.65
C PHE A 606 -6.42 21.78 10.85
N GLU A 607 -5.48 22.27 11.64
CA GLU A 607 -5.30 23.72 11.90
C GLU A 607 -6.56 24.46 12.41
N VAL A 608 -7.58 23.74 12.85
CA VAL A 608 -8.84 24.31 13.34
C VAL A 608 -8.94 24.13 14.86
N PRO A 609 -9.20 25.18 15.65
CA PRO A 609 -9.39 25.04 17.09
C PRO A 609 -10.66 24.26 17.42
N VAL A 610 -10.62 23.51 18.53
CA VAL A 610 -11.74 22.69 18.99
C VAL A 610 -12.23 23.22 20.33
N LYS A 611 -13.54 23.51 20.44
CA LYS A 611 -14.12 24.11 21.64
C LYS A 611 -14.05 23.15 22.83
N GLY A 612 -13.47 23.64 23.93
CA GLY A 612 -13.38 22.87 25.18
C GLY A 612 -12.47 21.65 25.09
N SER A 613 -11.53 21.64 24.15
CA SER A 613 -10.52 20.59 24.04
C SER A 613 -9.51 20.66 25.19
N ASP A 614 -9.06 19.50 25.64
CA ASP A 614 -8.03 19.32 26.65
C ASP A 614 -6.63 19.20 26.01
N GLU A 615 -6.27 20.13 25.11
CA GLU A 615 -4.99 20.07 24.40
C GLU A 615 -3.79 20.14 25.35
N SER A 616 -3.04 19.03 25.45
CA SER A 616 -1.78 18.97 26.19
C SER A 616 -0.63 19.64 25.45
N LEU A 617 -0.76 19.76 24.14
CA LEU A 617 0.17 20.40 23.24
C LEU A 617 -0.47 21.68 22.70
N GLN A 618 0.17 22.80 22.97
CA GLN A 618 -0.28 24.11 22.50
C GLN A 618 0.73 24.64 21.48
N VAL A 619 0.21 25.21 20.41
CA VAL A 619 1.01 25.85 19.36
C VAL A 619 0.47 27.27 19.18
N ASP A 620 1.32 28.27 19.41
CA ASP A 620 0.94 29.65 19.19
C ASP A 620 1.03 30.05 17.70
N ALA A 621 0.56 31.25 17.36
CA ALA A 621 0.58 31.79 16.01
C ALA A 621 1.98 31.92 15.39
N GLN A 622 3.03 31.86 16.19
CA GLN A 622 4.43 31.92 15.79
C GLN A 622 5.05 30.51 15.66
N GLY A 623 4.26 29.44 15.87
CA GLY A 623 4.74 28.04 15.83
C GLY A 623 5.56 27.65 17.06
N HIS A 624 5.42 28.38 18.16
CA HIS A 624 6.04 28.04 19.44
C HIS A 624 5.29 26.85 20.05
N LEU A 625 6.03 25.80 20.38
CA LEU A 625 5.49 24.54 20.90
C LEU A 625 5.63 24.49 22.41
N LEU A 626 4.48 24.35 23.08
CA LEU A 626 4.38 24.11 24.51
C LEU A 626 3.70 22.78 24.78
N ILE A 627 4.33 21.94 25.60
CA ILE A 627 3.72 20.67 26.04
C ILE A 627 3.56 20.71 27.55
N HIS A 628 2.33 20.48 28.03
CA HIS A 628 1.98 20.48 29.42
C HIS A 628 1.52 19.09 29.91
N HIS A 629 1.89 18.77 31.15
CA HIS A 629 1.27 17.71 31.92
C HIS A 629 0.77 18.31 33.23
N LYS A 630 -0.55 18.41 33.38
CA LYS A 630 -1.18 19.15 34.49
C LYS A 630 -0.66 20.59 34.54
N GLU A 631 -0.06 20.99 35.65
CA GLU A 631 0.51 22.34 35.82
C GLU A 631 2.01 22.42 35.45
N GLN A 632 2.65 21.31 35.06
CA GLN A 632 4.07 21.26 34.73
C GLN A 632 4.28 21.41 33.22
N THR A 633 5.13 22.35 32.81
CA THR A 633 5.64 22.42 31.45
C THR A 633 6.68 21.34 31.25
N LEU A 634 6.40 20.39 30.33
CA LEU A 634 7.33 19.32 29.96
C LEU A 634 8.30 19.79 28.88
N LEU A 635 7.85 20.64 27.96
CA LEU A 635 8.64 21.11 26.84
C LEU A 635 8.19 22.52 26.43
N ASP A 636 9.17 23.37 26.11
CA ASP A 636 8.98 24.73 25.59
C ASP A 636 10.02 24.97 24.48
N LEU A 637 9.57 25.00 23.20
CA LEU A 637 10.44 25.15 22.03
C LEU A 637 9.96 26.26 21.11
N LYS A 638 10.94 27.00 20.54
CA LYS A 638 10.71 28.09 19.58
C LYS A 638 11.48 27.85 18.28
N SER A 639 11.09 28.55 17.23
CA SER A 639 11.78 28.54 15.92
C SER A 639 11.82 27.17 15.24
N LEU A 640 10.75 26.38 15.39
CA LEU A 640 10.58 25.10 14.72
C LEU A 640 10.25 25.31 13.23
N ASN A 641 10.64 24.37 12.39
CA ASN A 641 10.32 24.35 10.96
C ASN A 641 10.27 22.91 10.42
N HIS A 642 9.49 22.64 9.37
CA HIS A 642 9.27 21.31 8.78
C HIS A 642 8.78 20.25 9.79
N LEU A 643 8.03 20.68 10.78
CA LEU A 643 7.47 19.81 11.81
C LEU A 643 5.95 20.02 11.90
N ALA A 644 5.29 18.99 12.39
CA ALA A 644 3.89 19.07 12.79
C ALA A 644 3.66 18.29 14.10
N ALA A 645 2.58 18.60 14.76
CA ALA A 645 2.12 17.88 15.93
C ALA A 645 0.76 17.26 15.67
N LEU A 646 0.55 16.05 16.21
CA LEU A 646 -0.74 15.39 16.22
C LEU A 646 -1.02 14.95 17.65
N GLN A 647 -2.19 15.30 18.17
CA GLN A 647 -2.59 14.92 19.52
C GLN A 647 -4.02 14.43 19.58
N VAL A 648 -4.29 13.48 20.45
CA VAL A 648 -5.63 13.02 20.80
C VAL A 648 -6.21 13.99 21.81
N VAL A 649 -7.43 14.46 21.58
CA VAL A 649 -8.13 15.39 22.44
C VAL A 649 -9.58 14.96 22.70
N GLU A 650 -10.14 15.45 23.80
CA GLU A 650 -11.54 15.28 24.14
C GLU A 650 -12.24 16.63 24.04
N SER A 651 -13.46 16.65 23.47
CA SER A 651 -14.34 17.80 23.41
C SER A 651 -15.73 17.40 23.84
N GLY A 652 -16.10 17.67 25.07
CA GLY A 652 -17.31 17.16 25.68
C GLY A 652 -17.31 15.65 25.76
N SER A 653 -18.22 14.98 25.07
CA SER A 653 -18.29 13.50 24.96
C SER A 653 -17.57 12.93 23.73
N GLN A 654 -17.03 13.80 22.89
CA GLN A 654 -16.41 13.38 21.62
C GLN A 654 -14.89 13.30 21.76
N HIS A 655 -14.32 12.27 21.15
CA HIS A 655 -12.88 12.10 21.05
C HIS A 655 -12.43 12.37 19.61
N GLY A 656 -11.29 13.01 19.47
CA GLY A 656 -10.73 13.32 18.16
C GLY A 656 -9.23 13.52 18.19
N MET A 657 -8.69 13.89 17.05
CA MET A 657 -7.31 14.31 16.92
C MET A 657 -7.22 15.71 16.33
N VAL A 658 -6.21 16.45 16.76
CA VAL A 658 -5.89 17.77 16.24
C VAL A 658 -4.48 17.72 15.65
N TYR A 659 -4.38 18.13 14.37
CA TYR A 659 -3.13 18.30 13.65
C TYR A 659 -2.76 19.77 13.58
N ARG A 660 -1.49 20.09 13.90
CA ARG A 660 -0.95 21.46 13.89
C ARG A 660 0.42 21.47 13.22
N ILE A 661 0.63 22.39 12.29
CA ILE A 661 1.97 22.67 11.73
C ILE A 661 2.76 23.49 12.72
N LEU A 662 4.01 23.10 12.98
CA LEU A 662 4.93 23.77 13.85
C LEU A 662 5.88 24.65 13.02
N GLY A 663 5.78 25.96 13.18
CA GLY A 663 6.55 26.90 12.40
C GLY A 663 5.95 27.22 11.02
N GLY A 664 6.78 27.70 10.07
CA GLY A 664 6.30 28.26 8.81
C GLY A 664 5.82 27.25 7.77
N GLN A 665 6.42 26.09 7.73
CA GLN A 665 6.11 25.02 6.77
C GLN A 665 5.96 23.68 7.46
N GLY A 666 4.95 22.91 7.04
CA GLY A 666 4.74 21.55 7.51
C GLY A 666 5.77 20.56 6.92
N PRO A 667 5.80 19.33 7.44
CA PRO A 667 6.72 18.30 6.95
C PRO A 667 6.35 17.84 5.53
N ASN A 668 7.37 17.57 4.72
CA ASN A 668 7.20 16.88 3.45
C ASN A 668 7.24 15.37 3.71
N PHE A 669 6.10 14.76 3.90
CA PHE A 669 6.02 13.33 4.22
C PHE A 669 6.57 12.46 3.07
N GLU A 670 7.83 12.08 3.15
CA GLU A 670 8.50 11.21 2.17
C GLU A 670 8.13 9.74 2.33
N ARG A 671 7.67 9.36 3.54
CA ARG A 671 7.30 8.00 3.91
C ARG A 671 5.89 7.95 4.51
N PRO A 672 5.25 6.76 4.52
CA PRO A 672 4.02 6.57 5.29
C PRO A 672 4.23 6.90 6.77
N VAL A 673 3.27 7.59 7.36
CA VAL A 673 3.27 7.87 8.80
C VAL A 673 2.71 6.65 9.54
N LEU A 674 3.47 6.11 10.48
CA LEU A 674 3.04 5.02 11.35
C LEU A 674 2.92 5.57 12.77
N LEU A 675 1.69 5.62 13.29
CA LEU A 675 1.42 6.07 14.65
C LEU A 675 1.67 4.91 15.62
N GLU A 676 2.58 5.14 16.56
CA GLU A 676 2.85 4.24 17.66
C GLU A 676 1.86 4.48 18.81
N ARG A 677 1.96 3.70 19.89
CA ARG A 677 1.13 3.90 21.07
C ARG A 677 1.49 5.23 21.77
N GLY A 678 0.45 5.99 22.09
CA GLY A 678 0.56 7.31 22.71
C GLY A 678 -0.61 8.19 22.31
N ASN A 679 -0.67 9.39 22.87
CA ASN A 679 -1.72 10.37 22.55
C ASN A 679 -1.18 11.69 22.00
N VAL A 680 0.15 11.87 21.97
CA VAL A 680 0.83 13.01 21.37
C VAL A 680 2.01 12.52 20.55
N THR A 681 2.16 13.04 19.33
CA THR A 681 3.33 12.79 18.49
C THR A 681 3.78 14.06 17.78
N VAL A 682 5.09 14.22 17.65
CA VAL A 682 5.71 15.23 16.79
C VAL A 682 6.22 14.54 15.53
N LEU A 683 5.84 15.09 14.39
CA LEU A 683 6.04 14.53 13.05
C LEU A 683 7.07 15.37 12.28
N GLY A 684 8.00 14.72 11.61
CA GLY A 684 8.91 15.30 10.62
C GLY A 684 8.72 14.65 9.25
N ASP A 685 9.61 14.96 8.30
CA ASP A 685 9.54 14.48 6.91
C ASP A 685 9.53 12.95 6.80
N ASN A 686 10.18 12.25 7.71
CA ASN A 686 10.26 10.78 7.74
C ASN A 686 9.23 10.10 8.69
N GLY A 687 8.23 10.84 9.15
CA GLY A 687 7.21 10.33 10.07
C GLY A 687 7.45 10.75 11.54
N PRO A 688 6.98 9.97 12.53
CA PRO A 688 7.11 10.30 13.95
C PRO A 688 8.56 10.44 14.39
N LEU A 689 8.87 11.58 15.02
CA LEU A 689 10.16 11.83 15.69
C LEU A 689 10.11 11.39 17.16
N THR A 690 8.99 11.62 17.79
CA THR A 690 8.71 11.20 19.17
C THR A 690 7.22 10.99 19.35
N THR A 691 6.86 9.96 20.09
CA THR A 691 5.49 9.64 20.47
C THR A 691 5.46 9.31 21.94
N PHE A 692 4.51 9.88 22.68
CA PHE A 692 4.37 9.66 24.12
C PHE A 692 2.92 9.84 24.57
N ASP A 693 2.61 9.42 25.77
CA ASP A 693 1.34 9.69 26.44
C ASP A 693 1.49 10.88 27.39
N ALA A 694 0.88 12.03 27.04
CA ALA A 694 0.93 13.21 27.90
C ALA A 694 0.14 13.03 29.22
N LYS A 695 -0.81 12.09 29.27
CA LYS A 695 -1.58 11.75 30.48
C LYS A 695 -0.80 10.78 31.39
N ASP A 696 0.12 9.99 30.84
CA ASP A 696 1.01 9.08 31.57
C ASP A 696 2.46 9.13 31.04
N PRO A 697 3.18 10.23 31.25
CA PRO A 697 4.55 10.39 30.74
C PRO A 697 5.56 9.37 31.29
N THR A 698 5.22 8.68 32.36
CA THR A 698 6.07 7.66 33.01
C THR A 698 5.79 6.25 32.51
N GLY A 699 4.72 6.04 31.74
CA GLY A 699 4.28 4.74 31.27
C GLY A 699 3.84 3.79 32.38
N SER A 700 3.54 4.31 33.57
CA SER A 700 3.21 3.49 34.75
C SER A 700 1.87 2.76 34.61
N GLN A 701 0.94 3.29 33.83
CA GLN A 701 -0.38 2.66 33.62
C GLN A 701 -0.35 1.49 32.61
N MET A 702 0.73 1.35 31.84
CA MET A 702 0.88 0.21 30.91
C MET A 702 0.90 -1.16 31.60
N ILE A 703 1.22 -1.20 32.87
CA ILE A 703 1.35 -2.44 33.65
C ILE A 703 0.02 -2.90 34.24
N ASP A 704 -0.93 -1.97 34.49
CA ASP A 704 -2.16 -2.24 35.25
C ASP A 704 -3.40 -2.57 34.39
N ASP A 705 -3.42 -2.22 33.11
CA ASP A 705 -4.62 -2.35 32.28
C ASP A 705 -5.00 -3.80 31.88
N ASP A 706 -4.07 -4.75 32.01
CA ASP A 706 -4.31 -6.17 31.72
C ASP A 706 -4.61 -7.01 32.98
N GLU A 707 -4.73 -6.40 34.15
CA GLU A 707 -5.21 -7.13 35.32
C GLU A 707 -6.72 -7.43 35.18
N PRO A 708 -7.13 -8.69 35.28
CA PRO A 708 -8.54 -9.05 35.20
C PRO A 708 -9.32 -8.37 36.35
N LYS A 709 -10.23 -7.45 35.98
CA LYS A 709 -11.11 -6.75 36.93
C LYS A 709 -12.37 -7.60 37.17
N GLY A 710 -12.82 -7.69 38.41
CA GLY A 710 -14.04 -8.40 38.78
C GLY A 710 -13.84 -9.91 39.08
N PHE A 711 -14.79 -10.75 38.67
CA PHE A 711 -14.79 -12.19 39.02
C PHE A 711 -13.57 -12.95 38.47
N ASP A 712 -12.94 -12.47 37.40
CA ASP A 712 -11.73 -13.07 36.81
C ASP A 712 -10.47 -12.84 37.66
N ALA A 713 -10.43 -11.80 38.49
CA ALA A 713 -9.33 -11.59 39.45
C ALA A 713 -9.25 -12.75 40.49
N TRP A 714 -10.34 -13.44 40.73
CA TRP A 714 -10.40 -14.57 41.63
C TRP A 714 -9.80 -15.87 41.04
N ARG A 715 -9.56 -15.91 39.74
CA ARG A 715 -8.87 -17.04 39.07
C ARG A 715 -7.36 -17.01 39.17
N LYS A 716 -6.75 -15.94 39.71
CA LYS A 716 -5.31 -15.91 39.96
C LYS A 716 -4.90 -17.05 40.91
N PRO A 717 -3.75 -17.73 40.68
CA PRO A 717 -3.27 -18.78 41.58
C PRO A 717 -3.11 -18.32 43.04
N SER A 718 -2.83 -17.02 43.27
CA SER A 718 -2.77 -16.44 44.61
C SER A 718 -4.12 -16.31 45.30
N ALA A 719 -5.23 -16.17 44.55
CA ALA A 719 -6.58 -16.10 45.12
C ALA A 719 -7.11 -17.48 45.49
N LEU A 720 -6.62 -18.57 44.88
CA LEU A 720 -6.98 -19.94 45.22
C LEU A 720 -6.60 -20.31 46.66
N TRP A 721 -5.64 -19.63 47.28
CA TRP A 721 -5.27 -19.82 48.70
C TRP A 721 -6.24 -19.12 49.68
N LEU A 722 -7.01 -18.15 49.24
CA LEU A 722 -8.01 -17.46 50.05
C LEU A 722 -9.19 -18.37 50.40
N ILE A 723 -9.55 -19.30 49.51
CA ILE A 723 -10.66 -20.24 49.71
C ILE A 723 -10.32 -21.26 50.84
N PRO A 724 -9.15 -21.94 50.82
CA PRO A 724 -8.72 -22.78 51.93
C PRO A 724 -8.59 -22.02 53.24
N ALA A 725 -8.02 -20.80 53.22
CA ALA A 725 -7.87 -19.97 54.42
C ALA A 725 -9.23 -19.57 55.00
N ALA A 726 -10.20 -19.20 54.20
CA ALA A 726 -11.57 -18.89 54.62
C ALA A 726 -12.29 -20.12 55.21
N VAL A 727 -12.13 -21.31 54.59
CA VAL A 727 -12.67 -22.55 55.08
C VAL A 727 -12.05 -22.96 56.41
N ILE A 728 -10.74 -22.85 56.56
CA ILE A 728 -10.02 -23.11 57.84
C ILE A 728 -10.46 -22.10 58.90
N GLY A 729 -10.58 -20.83 58.58
CA GLY A 729 -11.08 -19.79 59.48
C GLY A 729 -12.50 -20.10 59.99
N PHE A 730 -13.39 -20.53 59.06
CA PHE A 730 -14.77 -20.91 59.41
C PHE A 730 -14.84 -22.16 60.29
N ILE A 731 -14.01 -23.18 60.04
CA ILE A 731 -13.90 -24.37 60.87
C ILE A 731 -13.41 -24.02 62.28
N VAL A 732 -12.40 -23.14 62.37
CA VAL A 732 -11.87 -22.66 63.69
C VAL A 732 -12.96 -21.92 64.47
N LEU A 733 -13.76 -21.07 63.82
CA LEU A 733 -14.86 -20.36 64.44
C LEU A 733 -15.98 -21.33 64.91
N LEU A 734 -16.30 -22.36 64.13
CA LEU A 734 -17.25 -23.39 64.52
C LEU A 734 -16.75 -24.20 65.73
N LEU A 735 -15.47 -24.56 65.74
CA LEU A 735 -14.87 -25.28 66.87
C LEU A 735 -14.80 -24.41 68.15
N ALA A 736 -14.45 -23.13 67.99
CA ALA A 736 -14.49 -22.17 69.08
C ALA A 736 -15.90 -21.97 69.63
N GLY A 737 -16.91 -21.86 68.75
CA GLY A 737 -18.33 -21.76 69.12
C GLY A 737 -18.82 -23.03 69.85
N ARG A 738 -18.42 -24.23 69.42
CA ARG A 738 -18.70 -25.49 70.09
C ARG A 738 -18.03 -25.59 71.47
N ARG A 739 -16.78 -25.14 71.61
CA ARG A 739 -16.09 -25.09 72.92
C ARG A 739 -16.72 -24.09 73.89
N ALA A 740 -17.17 -22.95 73.39
CA ALA A 740 -17.86 -21.96 74.21
C ALA A 740 -19.20 -22.45 74.70
N ARG A 741 -19.92 -23.21 73.87
CA ARG A 741 -21.19 -23.88 74.28
C ARG A 741 -20.99 -25.01 75.31
N ARG A 742 -19.86 -25.79 75.24
CA ARG A 742 -19.55 -26.86 76.21
C ARG A 742 -19.07 -26.29 77.57
N LYS A 743 -18.66 -25.03 77.64
CA LYS A 743 -18.34 -24.38 78.93
C LYS A 743 -19.54 -23.73 79.62
N ARG A 744 -20.70 -23.68 78.96
CA ARG A 744 -21.94 -23.12 79.51
C ARG A 744 -22.99 -24.18 79.93
N GLN A 745 -22.66 -25.45 79.71
CA GLN A 745 -23.30 -26.59 80.35
C GLN A 745 -22.38 -27.14 81.46
#